data_bddea2d10e5211ba3d99fa6a1965af60
#
_entry.id   bddea2d10e5211ba3d99fa6a1965af60
#
_cell.length_a   1.000
_cell.length_b   1.000
_cell.length_c   1.000
_cell.angle_alpha   90.00
_cell.angle_beta   90.00
_cell.angle_gamma   90.00
#
_symmetry.space_group_name_H-M   'P 1'
#
loop_
_entity.id
_entity.type
_entity.pdbx_description
1 polymer ?
#
loop_
_entity_poly.entity_id
_entity_poly.type
_entity_poly.pdbx_seq_one_letter_code
_entity_poly.pdbx_strand_id
1 'polypeptide(L)'
;MAVAGGMNVLTNSDAFAGLSKGHFLSKTPNACKTWDCEADGYCRADGVATVVMKRLEDAEADNDNILGVIVAAGTNHSANAVSITHPHAGHQADLTREILSKAAIDPLDVSYVEMHGTGTQAGDAQEIQSVVDVFAPLSSTKRRATKQPLYIGAVKANVGHGEAVAGTTALLKVLLMLEKKTIPPHVGIKNAINPGFPKDLDKRNLHIAYQSTPWVRSSSDKKYVAVVNNFSAAGGNTSIVLEEGPVRPIQDSDKDTRPMHVVAVSAKSKVSLKGNLQRLIHYLGSNPDVSLSHLGYTTTARRHHHNHRVAVSASAVPQLVRQLNSHLQSADTHKPIPSTGAPPVVFVFTGQGAAHRSMNLELFRDSPCFRSQMLYLDSLCQSQGFSSIIPAVDGSYPQDHTHPPTVTQLALVCIELALVAYWESLGVRPEVVVGHSLGEYAALHVAGVLSAADTIYLVGQRARMLEKKCQIGSHKMVAVRAALDEVQSKANGKPFEVACLNGPKDTVLSGTVSEMEALAEELEQSGIKCYHLDVAFAFHSAQTDPILHELEETAQTGVLFQPPKLPIISPLLGKVIFDEKTVNAKYICRATRETVNFVAAVEKALAMSTVDETMVWIEIGPHPVCTGFVRSIMSTVNMAVSSFRRGENNWQTLSQSLAAVHAAGVEVDWNEFHRPFEHGLRLLDIPTYAWNNKTHWHQYNGDWALTKGNNFYDSKNKSAAAGSPLAAAPVSSLRTSLVHRVIEESFSGTAGKVIMQSDMMQADFLAAAWGHQMNGAGVVTSVSRMSPRKQGADIDLVFSPFTPTSHGPWESIFWIP
;
A
#
# COMPACT_ATOMS: atom_id res chain seq x y z
N MET A 1 8.03 11.73 -7.59
CA MET A 1 7.16 10.87 -8.43
C MET A 1 6.32 11.73 -9.35
N ALA A 2 6.10 11.30 -10.60
CA ALA A 2 5.21 11.96 -11.56
C ALA A 2 4.38 10.90 -12.30
N VAL A 3 3.20 11.29 -12.76
CA VAL A 3 2.34 10.44 -13.60
C VAL A 3 2.11 11.19 -14.92
N ALA A 4 2.38 10.53 -16.04
CA ALA A 4 2.08 11.05 -17.36
C ALA A 4 1.23 10.06 -18.15
N GLY A 5 0.29 10.55 -18.94
CA GLY A 5 -0.58 9.68 -19.69
C GLY A 5 -1.38 10.41 -20.77
N GLY A 6 -2.14 9.62 -21.48
CA GLY A 6 -3.07 10.11 -22.50
C GLY A 6 -4.32 9.24 -22.54
N MET A 7 -5.37 9.82 -23.08
CA MET A 7 -6.65 9.16 -23.22
C MET A 7 -7.27 9.55 -24.58
N ASN A 8 -7.77 8.58 -25.31
CA ASN A 8 -8.60 8.77 -26.49
C ASN A 8 -9.78 7.81 -26.43
N VAL A 9 -10.99 8.34 -26.43
CA VAL A 9 -12.23 7.55 -26.38
C VAL A 9 -13.13 8.00 -27.52
N LEU A 10 -13.43 7.09 -28.44
CA LEU A 10 -14.22 7.33 -29.62
C LEU A 10 -15.73 7.26 -29.29
N THR A 11 -16.34 8.40 -29.05
CA THR A 11 -17.73 8.50 -28.57
C THR A 11 -18.75 8.87 -29.66
N ASN A 12 -18.29 9.40 -30.82
CA ASN A 12 -19.17 9.82 -31.88
C ASN A 12 -18.52 9.67 -33.27
N SER A 13 -19.32 9.79 -34.30
CA SER A 13 -18.93 9.69 -35.72
C SER A 13 -18.41 11.00 -36.33
N ASP A 14 -18.65 12.15 -35.70
CA ASP A 14 -18.38 13.46 -36.31
C ASP A 14 -16.89 13.71 -36.50
N ALA A 15 -16.08 13.30 -35.55
CA ALA A 15 -14.62 13.37 -35.67
C ALA A 15 -14.09 12.46 -36.79
N PHE A 16 -14.74 11.30 -37.05
CA PHE A 16 -14.41 10.48 -38.21
C PHE A 16 -14.76 11.20 -39.53
N ALA A 17 -15.94 11.81 -39.62
CA ALA A 17 -16.36 12.55 -40.80
C ALA A 17 -15.43 13.74 -41.10
N GLY A 18 -15.06 14.51 -40.06
CA GLY A 18 -14.13 15.65 -40.15
C GLY A 18 -12.74 15.23 -40.63
N LEU A 19 -12.15 14.24 -39.99
CA LEU A 19 -10.80 13.74 -40.30
C LEU A 19 -10.78 13.03 -41.68
N SER A 20 -11.85 12.34 -42.07
CA SER A 20 -11.98 11.71 -43.37
C SER A 20 -12.09 12.77 -44.48
N LYS A 21 -12.84 13.85 -44.25
CA LYS A 21 -12.91 14.98 -45.20
C LYS A 21 -11.55 15.69 -45.33
N GLY A 22 -10.76 15.70 -44.27
CA GLY A 22 -9.37 16.21 -44.26
C GLY A 22 -8.35 15.27 -44.91
N HIS A 23 -8.77 14.08 -45.39
CA HIS A 23 -7.89 13.04 -45.95
C HIS A 23 -6.84 12.50 -44.99
N PHE A 24 -7.12 12.52 -43.66
CA PHE A 24 -6.20 11.96 -42.64
C PHE A 24 -6.43 10.47 -42.41
N LEU A 25 -7.67 9.97 -42.59
CA LEU A 25 -8.02 8.60 -42.29
C LEU A 25 -7.85 7.67 -43.50
N SER A 26 -7.38 6.46 -43.23
CA SER A 26 -7.34 5.38 -44.23
C SER A 26 -8.74 5.07 -44.77
N LYS A 27 -8.82 4.83 -46.07
CA LYS A 27 -10.04 4.35 -46.74
C LYS A 27 -10.30 2.87 -46.45
N THR A 28 -9.29 2.15 -45.95
CA THR A 28 -9.43 0.74 -45.58
C THR A 28 -9.85 0.65 -44.10
N PRO A 29 -11.02 0.09 -43.79
CA PRO A 29 -11.48 -0.05 -42.42
C PRO A 29 -10.48 -0.83 -41.56
N ASN A 30 -10.27 -0.36 -40.34
CA ASN A 30 -9.43 -1.01 -39.32
C ASN A 30 -7.97 -1.24 -39.76
N ALA A 31 -7.43 -0.39 -40.62
CA ALA A 31 -6.05 -0.54 -41.09
C ALA A 31 -5.25 0.76 -40.97
N CYS A 32 -4.17 0.71 -40.17
CA CYS A 32 -3.03 1.60 -40.36
C CYS A 32 -2.03 0.87 -41.25
N LYS A 33 -1.93 1.28 -42.53
CA LYS A 33 -1.02 0.65 -43.52
C LYS A 33 0.40 1.26 -43.35
N THR A 34 0.91 1.22 -42.14
CA THR A 34 2.21 1.80 -41.83
C THR A 34 3.30 1.18 -42.70
N TRP A 35 3.99 2.02 -43.47
CA TRP A 35 5.08 1.68 -44.38
C TRP A 35 4.66 0.87 -45.63
N ASP A 36 3.39 0.71 -45.91
CA ASP A 36 2.90 0.07 -47.13
C ASP A 36 2.92 1.05 -48.31
N CYS A 37 3.16 0.55 -49.51
CA CYS A 37 3.09 1.37 -50.74
C CYS A 37 1.70 1.94 -50.98
N GLU A 38 0.63 1.34 -50.42
CA GLU A 38 -0.74 1.79 -50.45
C GLU A 38 -1.18 2.54 -49.20
N ALA A 39 -0.23 3.05 -48.41
CA ALA A 39 -0.54 3.85 -47.22
C ALA A 39 -1.34 5.11 -47.64
N ASP A 40 -2.53 5.28 -47.07
CA ASP A 40 -3.50 6.31 -47.45
C ASP A 40 -4.10 7.06 -46.25
N GLY A 41 -3.48 6.91 -45.04
CA GLY A 41 -3.94 7.51 -43.81
C GLY A 41 -3.91 6.54 -42.61
N TYR A 42 -4.33 7.02 -41.43
CA TYR A 42 -4.35 6.20 -40.22
C TYR A 42 -5.75 5.69 -39.86
N CYS A 43 -5.81 4.66 -39.05
CA CYS A 43 -7.01 4.18 -38.41
C CYS A 43 -7.05 4.70 -36.97
N ARG A 44 -8.14 5.33 -36.53
CA ARG A 44 -8.33 5.79 -35.15
C ARG A 44 -8.52 4.62 -34.23
N ALA A 45 -8.02 4.75 -33.01
CA ALA A 45 -8.16 3.74 -31.94
C ALA A 45 -8.49 4.38 -30.60
N ASP A 46 -9.25 3.64 -29.79
CA ASP A 46 -9.40 3.94 -28.37
C ASP A 46 -8.11 3.57 -27.60
N GLY A 47 -7.87 4.29 -26.53
CA GLY A 47 -6.79 3.97 -25.63
C GLY A 47 -6.78 4.85 -24.39
N VAL A 48 -6.44 4.25 -23.26
CA VAL A 48 -6.15 4.94 -22.01
C VAL A 48 -4.86 4.34 -21.45
N ALA A 49 -3.85 5.14 -21.29
CA ALA A 49 -2.55 4.68 -20.83
C ALA A 49 -1.87 5.72 -19.96
N THR A 50 -1.20 5.26 -18.92
CA THR A 50 -0.41 6.09 -18.01
C THR A 50 0.91 5.41 -17.70
N VAL A 51 1.95 6.20 -17.47
CA VAL A 51 3.24 5.77 -16.94
C VAL A 51 3.52 6.50 -15.63
N VAL A 52 4.06 5.77 -14.67
CA VAL A 52 4.56 6.33 -13.42
C VAL A 52 6.05 6.52 -13.56
N MET A 53 6.52 7.71 -13.24
CA MET A 53 7.93 8.09 -13.35
C MET A 53 8.45 8.54 -11.99
N LYS A 54 9.71 8.21 -11.73
CA LYS A 54 10.42 8.57 -10.52
C LYS A 54 11.88 8.83 -10.85
N ARG A 55 12.59 9.63 -10.08
CA ARG A 55 14.05 9.72 -10.24
C ARG A 55 14.65 8.34 -10.03
N LEU A 56 15.68 8.00 -10.80
CA LEU A 56 16.28 6.66 -10.76
C LEU A 56 16.78 6.32 -9.36
N GLU A 57 17.50 7.21 -8.72
CA GLU A 57 18.02 7.05 -7.35
C GLU A 57 16.90 6.77 -6.32
N ASP A 58 15.78 7.49 -6.42
CA ASP A 58 14.63 7.28 -5.54
C ASP A 58 13.95 5.92 -5.82
N ALA A 59 13.88 5.52 -7.09
CA ALA A 59 13.26 4.25 -7.48
C ALA A 59 14.11 3.05 -7.03
N GLU A 60 15.43 3.17 -7.10
CA GLU A 60 16.37 2.16 -6.59
C GLU A 60 16.31 2.08 -5.05
N ALA A 61 16.29 3.24 -4.37
CA ALA A 61 16.19 3.32 -2.91
C ALA A 61 14.87 2.71 -2.39
N ASP A 62 13.77 2.93 -3.12
CA ASP A 62 12.45 2.41 -2.75
C ASP A 62 12.21 0.98 -3.27
N ASN A 63 13.22 0.32 -3.86
CA ASN A 63 13.13 -1.02 -4.43
C ASN A 63 11.97 -1.16 -5.44
N ASP A 64 11.76 -0.13 -6.28
CA ASP A 64 10.72 -0.14 -7.31
C ASP A 64 11.11 -1.06 -8.49
N ASN A 65 10.11 -1.60 -9.19
CA ASN A 65 10.35 -2.37 -10.42
C ASN A 65 10.58 -1.42 -11.60
N ILE A 66 11.83 -1.18 -11.95
CA ILE A 66 12.24 -0.24 -13.01
C ILE A 66 12.20 -0.95 -14.35
N LEU A 67 11.17 -0.68 -15.16
CA LEU A 67 11.00 -1.28 -16.49
C LEU A 67 11.93 -0.66 -17.54
N GLY A 68 12.28 0.61 -17.38
CA GLY A 68 13.20 1.33 -18.27
C GLY A 68 13.55 2.69 -17.71
N VAL A 69 14.62 3.27 -18.19
CA VAL A 69 15.11 4.59 -17.78
C VAL A 69 14.99 5.56 -18.95
N ILE A 70 14.33 6.70 -18.74
CA ILE A 70 14.33 7.82 -19.69
C ILE A 70 15.65 8.56 -19.51
N VAL A 71 16.56 8.41 -20.47
CA VAL A 71 17.90 9.02 -20.42
C VAL A 71 17.85 10.45 -20.92
N ALA A 72 17.09 10.70 -21.97
CA ALA A 72 16.87 12.04 -22.50
C ALA A 72 15.51 12.13 -23.20
N ALA A 73 14.98 13.33 -23.25
CA ALA A 73 13.78 13.69 -24.02
C ALA A 73 13.94 15.09 -24.61
N GLY A 74 13.26 15.33 -25.71
CA GLY A 74 13.26 16.64 -26.35
C GLY A 74 12.10 16.85 -27.29
N THR A 75 11.85 18.11 -27.61
CA THR A 75 10.82 18.55 -28.56
C THR A 75 11.37 19.65 -29.43
N ASN A 76 10.99 19.67 -30.70
CA ASN A 76 11.17 20.79 -31.60
C ASN A 76 9.98 20.94 -32.53
N HIS A 77 10.05 21.80 -33.50
CA HIS A 77 9.00 22.06 -34.46
C HIS A 77 9.55 22.09 -35.89
N SER A 78 8.79 21.49 -36.83
CA SER A 78 9.12 21.45 -38.26
C SER A 78 8.83 22.80 -38.93
N ALA A 79 9.54 23.87 -38.53
CA ALA A 79 9.30 25.25 -39.00
C ALA A 79 9.46 25.45 -40.50
N ASN A 80 10.33 24.68 -41.17
CA ASN A 80 10.59 24.77 -42.61
C ASN A 80 9.83 23.74 -43.45
N ALA A 81 8.78 23.13 -42.88
CA ALA A 81 7.94 22.20 -43.61
C ALA A 81 7.16 22.90 -44.74
N VAL A 82 6.91 22.16 -45.82
CA VAL A 82 6.17 22.68 -46.97
C VAL A 82 4.74 23.08 -46.61
N SER A 83 4.15 22.43 -45.66
CA SER A 83 2.85 22.77 -45.06
C SER A 83 2.73 22.24 -43.66
N ILE A 84 1.71 22.67 -42.93
CA ILE A 84 1.47 22.24 -41.54
C ILE A 84 1.33 20.71 -41.42
N THR A 85 0.88 20.03 -42.43
CA THR A 85 0.66 18.57 -42.44
C THR A 85 1.82 17.76 -43.03
N HIS A 86 2.88 18.43 -43.49
CA HIS A 86 4.06 17.76 -44.02
C HIS A 86 5.18 17.76 -42.99
N PRO A 87 5.63 16.60 -42.53
CA PRO A 87 6.79 16.53 -41.63
C PRO A 87 8.09 16.92 -42.36
N HIS A 88 9.13 17.25 -41.59
CA HIS A 88 10.42 17.64 -42.14
C HIS A 88 11.53 16.75 -41.51
N ALA A 89 12.13 15.88 -42.36
CA ALA A 89 13.14 14.90 -41.95
C ALA A 89 14.34 15.53 -41.21
N GLY A 90 14.82 16.69 -41.72
CA GLY A 90 15.94 17.41 -41.09
C GLY A 90 15.68 17.78 -39.64
N HIS A 91 14.55 18.42 -39.36
CA HIS A 91 14.19 18.79 -37.97
C HIS A 91 13.98 17.60 -37.05
N GLN A 92 13.44 16.48 -37.54
CA GLN A 92 13.35 15.22 -36.79
C GLN A 92 14.73 14.64 -36.49
N ALA A 93 15.63 14.65 -37.47
CA ALA A 93 17.02 14.21 -37.31
C ALA A 93 17.80 15.09 -36.33
N ASP A 94 17.62 16.40 -36.39
CA ASP A 94 18.28 17.36 -35.49
C ASP A 94 17.83 17.18 -34.04
N LEU A 95 16.52 16.99 -33.81
CA LEU A 95 16.00 16.64 -32.48
C LEU A 95 16.63 15.34 -31.95
N THR A 96 16.68 14.33 -32.81
CA THR A 96 17.25 13.03 -32.42
C THR A 96 18.73 13.13 -32.09
N ARG A 97 19.53 13.88 -32.88
CA ARG A 97 20.95 14.14 -32.59
C ARG A 97 21.12 14.87 -31.26
N GLU A 98 20.29 15.87 -31.01
CA GLU A 98 20.32 16.67 -29.78
C GLU A 98 20.09 15.79 -28.55
N ILE A 99 19.01 14.98 -28.55
CA ILE A 99 18.69 14.14 -27.38
C ILE A 99 19.72 13.02 -27.17
N LEU A 100 20.27 12.44 -28.23
CA LEU A 100 21.35 11.44 -28.11
C LEU A 100 22.65 12.06 -27.58
N SER A 101 22.96 13.29 -28.01
CA SER A 101 24.09 14.05 -27.45
C SER A 101 23.89 14.33 -25.96
N LYS A 102 22.70 14.75 -25.53
CA LYS A 102 22.36 14.96 -24.11
C LYS A 102 22.45 13.65 -23.30
N ALA A 103 22.07 12.53 -23.92
CA ALA A 103 22.17 11.20 -23.32
C ALA A 103 23.60 10.63 -23.28
N ALA A 104 24.57 11.26 -23.97
CA ALA A 104 25.89 10.72 -24.23
C ALA A 104 25.88 9.31 -24.86
N ILE A 105 24.89 9.03 -25.74
CA ILE A 105 24.70 7.76 -26.43
C ILE A 105 25.10 7.90 -27.90
N ASP A 106 25.99 6.98 -28.37
CA ASP A 106 26.31 6.87 -29.79
C ASP A 106 25.05 6.38 -30.55
N PRO A 107 24.60 7.03 -31.62
CA PRO A 107 23.52 6.55 -32.46
C PRO A 107 23.62 5.10 -32.89
N LEU A 108 24.86 4.57 -33.04
CA LEU A 108 25.09 3.17 -33.39
C LEU A 108 24.83 2.17 -32.24
N ASP A 109 24.77 2.63 -31.01
CA ASP A 109 24.40 1.81 -29.85
C ASP A 109 22.88 1.69 -29.69
N VAL A 110 22.08 2.53 -30.38
CA VAL A 110 20.65 2.39 -30.44
C VAL A 110 20.28 1.15 -31.26
N SER A 111 19.56 0.21 -30.68
CA SER A 111 19.18 -1.05 -31.34
C SER A 111 17.73 -1.12 -31.80
N TYR A 112 16.89 -0.16 -31.36
CA TYR A 112 15.50 -0.08 -31.75
C TYR A 112 15.01 1.36 -31.88
N VAL A 113 14.24 1.65 -32.92
CA VAL A 113 13.48 2.91 -33.06
C VAL A 113 12.00 2.62 -33.23
N GLU A 114 11.21 3.05 -32.27
CA GLU A 114 9.75 3.10 -32.37
C GLU A 114 9.38 4.35 -33.13
N MET A 115 9.05 4.19 -34.39
CA MET A 115 8.68 5.27 -35.29
C MET A 115 7.25 5.77 -35.04
N HIS A 116 6.98 7.01 -35.36
CA HIS A 116 5.63 7.57 -35.33
C HIS A 116 4.69 6.80 -36.28
N GLY A 117 5.12 6.54 -37.50
CA GLY A 117 4.56 5.57 -38.42
C GLY A 117 3.04 5.58 -38.57
N THR A 118 2.49 6.66 -39.12
CA THR A 118 1.02 6.85 -39.21
C THR A 118 0.37 6.16 -40.40
N GLY A 119 1.12 5.62 -41.33
CA GLY A 119 0.58 5.04 -42.56
C GLY A 119 0.21 6.10 -43.60
N THR A 120 0.98 7.17 -43.70
CA THR A 120 0.87 8.16 -44.73
C THR A 120 2.12 8.14 -45.64
N GLN A 121 1.98 8.27 -46.96
CA GLN A 121 3.13 8.15 -47.87
C GLN A 121 4.23 9.15 -47.55
N ALA A 122 3.86 10.42 -47.38
CA ALA A 122 4.85 11.49 -47.10
C ALA A 122 5.39 11.39 -45.69
N GLY A 123 4.55 11.09 -44.68
CA GLY A 123 4.96 11.01 -43.28
C GLY A 123 5.95 9.90 -43.06
N ASP A 124 5.62 8.70 -43.52
CA ASP A 124 6.47 7.53 -43.35
C ASP A 124 7.83 7.68 -44.07
N ALA A 125 7.81 8.30 -45.29
CA ALA A 125 9.02 8.56 -46.07
C ALA A 125 9.94 9.61 -45.43
N GLN A 126 9.40 10.68 -44.88
CA GLN A 126 10.21 11.69 -44.17
C GLN A 126 10.81 11.14 -42.85
N GLU A 127 10.03 10.36 -42.15
CA GLU A 127 10.50 9.80 -40.89
C GLU A 127 11.63 8.77 -41.09
N ILE A 128 11.48 7.85 -42.06
CA ILE A 128 12.55 6.89 -42.34
C ILE A 128 13.83 7.58 -42.81
N GLN A 129 13.72 8.68 -43.58
CA GLN A 129 14.90 9.47 -43.95
C GLN A 129 15.62 10.01 -42.73
N SER A 130 14.90 10.59 -41.78
CA SER A 130 15.49 11.07 -40.52
C SER A 130 16.16 9.94 -39.73
N VAL A 131 15.56 8.74 -39.71
CA VAL A 131 16.10 7.56 -39.00
C VAL A 131 17.39 7.06 -39.66
N VAL A 132 17.43 6.94 -41.01
CA VAL A 132 18.68 6.45 -41.66
C VAL A 132 19.80 7.47 -41.55
N ASP A 133 19.50 8.76 -41.58
CA ASP A 133 20.51 9.82 -41.47
C ASP A 133 21.18 9.86 -40.12
N VAL A 134 20.46 9.48 -39.07
CA VAL A 134 20.99 9.48 -37.69
C VAL A 134 21.56 8.14 -37.30
N PHE A 135 20.81 7.08 -37.49
CA PHE A 135 21.10 5.76 -36.91
C PHE A 135 21.77 4.78 -37.86
N ALA A 136 21.61 4.94 -39.17
CA ALA A 136 22.10 3.98 -40.14
C ALA A 136 22.81 4.66 -41.35
N PRO A 137 23.74 5.60 -41.13
CA PRO A 137 24.45 6.26 -42.22
C PRO A 137 25.32 5.27 -42.98
N LEU A 138 25.55 5.51 -44.29
CA LEU A 138 26.49 4.79 -45.16
C LEU A 138 27.68 5.66 -45.50
N SER A 139 28.37 6.21 -44.51
CA SER A 139 29.63 6.92 -44.74
C SER A 139 30.82 5.97 -44.59
N SER A 140 31.96 6.33 -45.16
CA SER A 140 33.23 5.56 -44.98
C SER A 140 33.69 5.51 -43.54
N THR A 141 33.28 6.46 -42.71
CA THR A 141 33.72 6.63 -41.32
C THR A 141 32.68 6.18 -40.30
N LYS A 142 31.39 6.08 -40.68
CA LYS A 142 30.29 5.70 -39.77
C LYS A 142 29.36 4.72 -40.47
N ARG A 143 29.39 3.46 -40.03
CA ARG A 143 28.52 2.39 -40.52
C ARG A 143 28.22 1.43 -39.39
N ARG A 144 26.98 0.91 -39.33
CA ARG A 144 26.62 -0.14 -38.37
C ARG A 144 27.37 -1.41 -38.63
N ALA A 145 28.00 -1.98 -37.59
CA ALA A 145 28.63 -3.28 -37.67
C ALA A 145 27.58 -4.40 -37.76
N THR A 146 27.93 -5.57 -38.27
CA THR A 146 27.01 -6.72 -38.38
C THR A 146 26.39 -7.10 -37.03
N LYS A 147 27.14 -6.98 -35.93
CA LYS A 147 26.67 -7.26 -34.56
C LYS A 147 25.81 -6.13 -33.94
N GLN A 148 25.56 -5.05 -34.66
CA GLN A 148 24.77 -3.91 -34.22
C GLN A 148 23.53 -3.69 -35.13
N PRO A 149 22.61 -4.64 -35.24
CA PRO A 149 21.40 -4.45 -36.05
C PRO A 149 20.56 -3.34 -35.47
N LEU A 150 19.98 -2.51 -36.34
CA LEU A 150 18.91 -1.59 -35.95
C LEU A 150 17.58 -2.16 -36.37
N TYR A 151 16.67 -2.33 -35.44
CA TYR A 151 15.28 -2.64 -35.74
C TYR A 151 14.40 -1.39 -35.68
N ILE A 152 13.45 -1.30 -36.59
CA ILE A 152 12.41 -0.26 -36.57
C ILE A 152 11.04 -0.91 -36.44
N GLY A 153 10.12 -0.21 -35.76
CA GLY A 153 8.74 -0.63 -35.59
C GLY A 153 7.81 0.56 -35.43
N ALA A 154 6.53 0.31 -35.55
CA ALA A 154 5.48 1.29 -35.25
C ALA A 154 4.26 0.59 -34.66
N VAL A 155 3.91 0.89 -33.43
CA VAL A 155 2.77 0.28 -32.71
C VAL A 155 1.44 0.53 -33.37
N LYS A 156 1.32 1.65 -34.11
CA LYS A 156 0.11 2.03 -34.82
C LYS A 156 -0.30 1.00 -35.88
N ALA A 157 0.66 0.28 -36.47
CA ALA A 157 0.37 -0.85 -37.34
C ALA A 157 -0.41 -1.98 -36.68
N ASN A 158 -0.21 -2.16 -35.35
CA ASN A 158 -0.80 -3.25 -34.56
C ASN A 158 -2.11 -2.84 -33.88
N VAL A 159 -2.22 -1.61 -33.36
CA VAL A 159 -3.34 -1.18 -32.51
C VAL A 159 -4.07 0.06 -32.99
N GLY A 160 -3.68 0.61 -34.15
CA GLY A 160 -4.23 1.86 -34.67
C GLY A 160 -3.60 3.11 -34.01
N HIS A 161 -4.10 4.28 -34.41
CA HIS A 161 -3.63 5.56 -33.93
C HIS A 161 -4.51 6.04 -32.77
N GLY A 162 -4.00 5.99 -31.55
CA GLY A 162 -4.69 6.43 -30.34
C GLY A 162 -4.68 7.94 -30.12
N GLU A 163 -4.37 8.75 -31.16
CA GLU A 163 -4.36 10.21 -31.09
C GLU A 163 -3.65 10.75 -29.85
N ALA A 164 -4.39 11.28 -28.86
CA ALA A 164 -3.81 11.83 -27.64
C ALA A 164 -3.06 10.81 -26.76
N VAL A 165 -3.31 9.52 -26.92
CA VAL A 165 -2.61 8.45 -26.20
C VAL A 165 -1.50 7.78 -27.02
N ALA A 166 -1.31 8.17 -28.27
CA ALA A 166 -0.42 7.49 -29.22
C ALA A 166 1.05 7.42 -28.74
N GLY A 167 1.56 8.51 -28.16
CA GLY A 167 2.94 8.56 -27.59
C GLY A 167 3.10 7.63 -26.40
N THR A 168 2.15 7.64 -25.47
CA THR A 168 2.17 6.74 -24.31
C THR A 168 2.05 5.27 -24.71
N THR A 169 1.22 4.97 -25.74
CA THR A 169 1.11 3.60 -26.27
C THR A 169 2.42 3.12 -26.90
N ALA A 170 3.13 3.99 -27.62
CA ALA A 170 4.45 3.68 -28.19
C ALA A 170 5.49 3.44 -27.08
N LEU A 171 5.49 4.26 -26.03
CA LEU A 171 6.33 4.10 -24.87
C LEU A 171 6.07 2.76 -24.14
N LEU A 172 4.80 2.42 -23.88
CA LEU A 172 4.42 1.16 -23.25
C LEU A 172 4.86 -0.06 -24.06
N LYS A 173 4.75 -0.02 -25.40
CA LYS A 173 5.28 -1.08 -26.25
C LYS A 173 6.77 -1.30 -26.01
N VAL A 174 7.57 -0.23 -26.00
CA VAL A 174 9.03 -0.33 -25.81
C VAL A 174 9.36 -0.83 -24.40
N LEU A 175 8.65 -0.39 -23.37
CA LEU A 175 8.82 -0.91 -22.01
C LEU A 175 8.54 -2.42 -21.93
N LEU A 176 7.47 -2.88 -22.57
CA LEU A 176 7.15 -4.32 -22.66
C LEU A 176 8.22 -5.10 -23.45
N MET A 177 8.77 -4.50 -24.51
CA MET A 177 9.89 -5.10 -25.26
C MET A 177 11.15 -5.20 -24.40
N LEU A 178 11.46 -4.18 -23.59
CA LEU A 178 12.56 -4.22 -22.64
C LEU A 178 12.37 -5.31 -21.60
N GLU A 179 11.16 -5.53 -21.14
CA GLU A 179 10.81 -6.60 -20.18
C GLU A 179 10.93 -7.99 -20.84
N LYS A 180 10.25 -8.19 -21.99
CA LYS A 180 10.15 -9.50 -22.65
C LYS A 180 11.35 -9.84 -23.53
N LYS A 181 12.30 -8.91 -23.73
CA LYS A 181 13.46 -9.04 -24.62
C LYS A 181 13.08 -9.52 -26.02
N THR A 182 11.96 -9.01 -26.52
CA THR A 182 11.35 -9.47 -27.79
C THR A 182 10.75 -8.29 -28.54
N ILE A 183 11.00 -8.24 -29.86
CA ILE A 183 10.42 -7.27 -30.78
C ILE A 183 9.20 -7.92 -31.42
N PRO A 184 7.98 -7.35 -31.25
CA PRO A 184 6.76 -7.86 -31.87
C PRO A 184 6.78 -7.63 -33.38
N PRO A 185 6.03 -8.44 -34.15
CA PRO A 185 6.01 -8.30 -35.61
C PRO A 185 5.35 -7.00 -36.05
N HIS A 186 5.93 -6.39 -37.08
CA HIS A 186 5.31 -5.29 -37.81
C HIS A 186 4.29 -5.82 -38.80
N VAL A 187 3.04 -5.35 -38.74
CA VAL A 187 1.93 -5.90 -39.50
C VAL A 187 1.34 -4.90 -40.52
N GLY A 188 1.93 -3.70 -40.66
CA GLY A 188 1.43 -2.62 -41.49
C GLY A 188 1.62 -2.85 -42.98
N ILE A 189 2.68 -3.54 -43.41
CA ILE A 189 3.02 -3.83 -44.80
C ILE A 189 2.25 -5.07 -45.27
N LYS A 190 1.37 -4.91 -46.22
CA LYS A 190 0.55 -5.99 -46.81
C LYS A 190 0.96 -6.31 -48.24
N ASN A 191 1.37 -5.30 -49.00
CA ASN A 191 1.76 -5.41 -50.39
C ASN A 191 3.30 -5.26 -50.52
N ALA A 192 3.74 -4.04 -50.73
CA ALA A 192 5.15 -3.70 -50.84
C ALA A 192 5.49 -2.56 -49.89
N ILE A 193 6.75 -2.42 -49.55
CA ILE A 193 7.21 -1.32 -48.72
C ILE A 193 7.03 0.02 -49.45
N ASN A 194 6.73 1.09 -48.74
CA ASN A 194 6.60 2.45 -49.21
C ASN A 194 7.82 2.84 -50.10
N PRO A 195 7.58 3.32 -51.34
CA PRO A 195 8.65 3.69 -52.30
C PRO A 195 9.64 4.74 -51.77
N GLY A 196 9.23 5.53 -50.79
CA GLY A 196 10.11 6.49 -50.09
C GLY A 196 11.13 5.87 -49.13
N PHE A 197 11.04 4.55 -48.87
CA PHE A 197 12.05 3.85 -48.08
C PHE A 197 13.33 3.59 -48.88
N PRO A 198 14.52 3.72 -48.30
CA PRO A 198 15.76 3.37 -48.94
C PRO A 198 15.77 1.91 -49.41
N LYS A 199 16.30 1.66 -50.62
CA LYS A 199 16.39 0.31 -51.17
C LYS A 199 17.56 -0.50 -50.62
N ASP A 200 18.40 0.12 -49.78
CA ASP A 200 19.63 -0.42 -49.26
C ASP A 200 19.58 -0.70 -47.73
N LEU A 201 18.39 -1.03 -47.20
CA LEU A 201 18.17 -1.33 -45.79
C LEU A 201 19.13 -2.37 -45.25
N ASP A 202 19.34 -3.46 -45.97
CA ASP A 202 20.29 -4.54 -45.58
C ASP A 202 21.71 -4.03 -45.52
N LYS A 203 22.13 -3.17 -46.45
CA LYS A 203 23.46 -2.55 -46.40
C LYS A 203 23.65 -1.65 -45.22
N ARG A 204 22.55 -1.08 -44.67
CA ARG A 204 22.52 -0.22 -43.49
C ARG A 204 22.42 -1.00 -42.21
N ASN A 205 22.30 -2.34 -42.27
CA ASN A 205 21.98 -3.21 -41.12
C ASN A 205 20.74 -2.74 -40.36
N LEU A 206 19.69 -2.32 -41.13
CA LEU A 206 18.40 -1.83 -40.63
C LEU A 206 17.33 -2.85 -41.03
N HIS A 207 16.55 -3.26 -40.05
CA HIS A 207 15.63 -4.39 -40.17
C HIS A 207 14.21 -4.03 -39.71
N ILE A 208 13.24 -4.65 -40.35
CA ILE A 208 11.84 -4.68 -39.95
C ILE A 208 11.53 -6.10 -39.49
N ALA A 209 11.00 -6.23 -38.27
CA ALA A 209 10.62 -7.52 -37.72
C ALA A 209 9.26 -7.96 -38.30
N TYR A 210 9.21 -8.94 -39.19
CA TYR A 210 7.98 -9.50 -39.74
C TYR A 210 7.41 -10.64 -38.89
N GLN A 211 8.17 -11.12 -37.94
CA GLN A 211 7.77 -12.13 -36.96
C GLN A 211 8.33 -11.76 -35.61
N SER A 212 7.82 -12.41 -34.55
CA SER A 212 8.38 -12.25 -33.21
C SER A 212 9.88 -12.50 -33.22
N THR A 213 10.65 -11.48 -32.90
CA THR A 213 12.12 -11.49 -33.05
C THR A 213 12.77 -11.27 -31.70
N PRO A 214 13.70 -12.14 -31.25
CA PRO A 214 14.46 -11.88 -30.04
C PRO A 214 15.23 -10.56 -30.13
N TRP A 215 15.10 -9.71 -29.12
CA TRP A 215 15.88 -8.49 -29.03
C TRP A 215 17.20 -8.82 -28.34
N VAL A 216 18.31 -8.80 -29.09
CA VAL A 216 19.63 -9.23 -28.62
C VAL A 216 20.54 -8.03 -28.46
N ARG A 217 21.32 -7.99 -27.37
CA ARG A 217 22.34 -6.97 -27.16
C ARG A 217 23.52 -7.17 -28.13
N SER A 218 24.14 -6.08 -28.52
CA SER A 218 25.36 -6.12 -29.39
C SER A 218 26.54 -6.78 -28.68
N SER A 219 26.59 -6.66 -27.34
CA SER A 219 27.56 -7.34 -26.46
C SER A 219 26.99 -7.39 -25.03
N SER A 220 27.57 -8.22 -24.16
CA SER A 220 27.08 -8.43 -22.78
C SER A 220 27.18 -7.18 -21.89
N ASP A 221 28.09 -6.29 -22.18
CA ASP A 221 28.34 -5.02 -21.48
C ASP A 221 27.45 -3.87 -21.95
N LYS A 222 26.76 -4.04 -23.11
CA LYS A 222 25.87 -3.01 -23.64
C LYS A 222 24.45 -3.20 -23.16
N LYS A 223 23.77 -2.07 -22.90
CA LYS A 223 22.35 -2.03 -22.57
C LYS A 223 21.49 -2.10 -23.82
N TYR A 224 20.22 -2.47 -23.66
CA TYR A 224 19.21 -2.22 -24.67
C TYR A 224 18.89 -0.72 -24.69
N VAL A 225 19.03 -0.10 -25.86
CA VAL A 225 18.69 1.33 -26.06
C VAL A 225 17.68 1.45 -27.18
N ALA A 226 16.63 2.22 -26.92
CA ALA A 226 15.57 2.52 -27.89
C ALA A 226 15.30 4.01 -27.95
N VAL A 227 14.84 4.47 -29.12
CA VAL A 227 14.29 5.82 -29.30
C VAL A 227 12.81 5.68 -29.64
N VAL A 228 11.96 6.50 -29.02
CA VAL A 228 10.54 6.57 -29.26
C VAL A 228 10.19 7.92 -29.86
N ASN A 229 9.64 7.93 -31.06
CA ASN A 229 9.20 9.11 -31.77
C ASN A 229 7.69 9.29 -31.72
N ASN A 230 7.25 10.51 -31.45
CA ASN A 230 5.84 10.86 -31.60
C ASN A 230 5.71 12.27 -32.13
N PHE A 231 5.09 12.41 -33.31
CA PHE A 231 5.01 13.66 -34.07
C PHE A 231 3.56 14.10 -34.19
N SER A 232 3.32 15.40 -34.12
CA SER A 232 2.00 15.95 -34.27
C SER A 232 1.71 16.38 -35.71
N ALA A 233 0.42 16.34 -36.10
CA ALA A 233 -0.02 16.83 -37.42
C ALA A 233 0.24 18.34 -37.63
N ALA A 234 0.53 19.09 -36.60
CA ALA A 234 0.85 20.53 -36.64
C ALA A 234 2.35 20.80 -36.65
N GLY A 235 3.20 19.78 -36.88
CA GLY A 235 4.64 19.95 -37.04
C GLY A 235 5.45 19.85 -35.76
N GLY A 236 4.83 19.60 -34.62
CA GLY A 236 5.54 19.36 -33.38
C GLY A 236 6.19 17.96 -33.38
N ASN A 237 7.47 17.88 -33.05
CA ASN A 237 8.19 16.60 -32.94
C ASN A 237 8.60 16.38 -31.48
N THR A 238 8.43 15.15 -31.00
CA THR A 238 8.88 14.70 -29.68
C THR A 238 9.62 13.38 -29.83
N SER A 239 10.78 13.26 -29.19
CA SER A 239 11.54 12.01 -29.14
C SER A 239 12.06 11.77 -27.71
N ILE A 240 12.09 10.51 -27.33
CA ILE A 240 12.54 10.03 -26.01
C ILE A 240 13.59 8.96 -26.24
N VAL A 241 14.71 9.02 -25.51
CA VAL A 241 15.72 7.95 -25.43
C VAL A 241 15.49 7.14 -24.20
N LEU A 242 15.32 5.84 -24.38
CA LEU A 242 15.10 4.85 -23.33
C LEU A 242 16.25 3.85 -23.28
N GLU A 243 16.66 3.47 -22.08
CA GLU A 243 17.49 2.30 -21.85
C GLU A 243 16.81 1.33 -20.89
N GLU A 244 17.28 0.09 -20.84
CA GLU A 244 16.78 -0.89 -19.88
C GLU A 244 17.06 -0.48 -18.45
N GLY A 245 16.11 -0.79 -17.55
CA GLY A 245 16.26 -0.57 -16.11
C GLY A 245 17.40 -1.39 -15.51
N PRO A 246 18.01 -0.90 -14.42
CA PRO A 246 19.01 -1.67 -13.69
C PRO A 246 18.39 -2.94 -13.10
N VAL A 247 19.11 -4.06 -13.15
CA VAL A 247 18.73 -5.30 -12.50
C VAL A 247 19.58 -5.45 -11.25
N ARG A 248 18.94 -5.38 -10.08
CA ARG A 248 19.60 -5.57 -8.81
C ARG A 248 19.88 -7.07 -8.60
N PRO A 249 21.15 -7.49 -8.44
CA PRO A 249 21.45 -8.86 -8.07
C PRO A 249 21.02 -9.11 -6.61
N ILE A 250 20.36 -10.24 -6.35
CA ILE A 250 20.11 -10.73 -4.99
C ILE A 250 21.21 -11.74 -4.65
N GLN A 251 21.90 -11.51 -3.55
CA GLN A 251 22.89 -12.47 -3.03
C GLN A 251 22.17 -13.52 -2.18
N ASP A 252 22.76 -14.71 -2.06
CA ASP A 252 22.18 -15.79 -1.23
C ASP A 252 22.09 -15.39 0.25
N SER A 253 23.00 -14.53 0.73
CA SER A 253 22.96 -13.94 2.09
C SER A 253 21.76 -13.04 2.36
N ASP A 254 21.13 -12.51 1.31
CA ASP A 254 20.04 -11.54 1.43
C ASP A 254 18.65 -12.21 1.44
N LYS A 255 18.61 -13.53 1.29
CA LYS A 255 17.35 -14.28 1.25
C LYS A 255 16.53 -14.07 2.52
N ASP A 256 15.25 -13.83 2.34
CA ASP A 256 14.28 -13.77 3.43
C ASP A 256 14.18 -15.13 4.14
N THR A 257 14.57 -15.16 5.40
CA THR A 257 14.64 -16.39 6.22
C THR A 257 13.35 -16.69 6.96
N ARG A 258 12.32 -15.87 6.82
CA ARG A 258 11.03 -16.09 7.48
C ARG A 258 10.37 -17.37 6.97
N PRO A 259 9.89 -18.25 7.87
CA PRO A 259 9.27 -19.50 7.47
C PRO A 259 7.83 -19.34 6.95
N MET A 260 7.22 -18.17 7.17
CA MET A 260 5.84 -17.89 6.82
C MET A 260 5.67 -16.47 6.26
N HIS A 261 4.90 -16.34 5.19
CA HIS A 261 4.69 -15.08 4.49
C HIS A 261 3.20 -14.75 4.40
N VAL A 262 2.87 -13.47 4.53
CA VAL A 262 1.51 -12.96 4.36
C VAL A 262 1.27 -12.62 2.90
N VAL A 263 0.13 -13.08 2.37
CA VAL A 263 -0.36 -12.73 1.03
C VAL A 263 -1.71 -12.06 1.18
N ALA A 264 -1.84 -10.84 0.68
CA ALA A 264 -3.05 -10.04 0.74
C ALA A 264 -3.70 -9.90 -0.64
N VAL A 265 -5.02 -10.03 -0.68
CA VAL A 265 -5.84 -9.80 -1.88
C VAL A 265 -6.99 -8.89 -1.50
N SER A 266 -7.14 -7.78 -2.20
CA SER A 266 -8.22 -6.84 -1.90
C SER A 266 -8.89 -6.31 -3.15
N ALA A 267 -10.11 -5.78 -2.98
CA ALA A 267 -10.85 -5.18 -4.07
C ALA A 267 -11.90 -4.16 -3.60
N LYS A 268 -12.34 -3.29 -4.53
CA LYS A 268 -13.45 -2.34 -4.32
C LYS A 268 -14.82 -2.99 -4.28
N SER A 269 -14.98 -4.19 -4.85
CA SER A 269 -16.24 -4.92 -4.91
C SER A 269 -16.05 -6.42 -4.73
N LYS A 270 -17.09 -7.13 -4.34
CA LYS A 270 -17.10 -8.61 -4.24
C LYS A 270 -16.74 -9.28 -5.56
N VAL A 271 -17.27 -8.76 -6.69
CA VAL A 271 -17.00 -9.29 -8.03
C VAL A 271 -15.51 -9.18 -8.35
N SER A 272 -14.91 -8.03 -8.07
CA SER A 272 -13.47 -7.82 -8.28
C SER A 272 -12.62 -8.64 -7.32
N LEU A 273 -13.04 -8.79 -6.05
CA LEU A 273 -12.34 -9.66 -5.09
C LEU A 273 -12.31 -11.11 -5.60
N LYS A 274 -13.46 -11.64 -6.01
CA LYS A 274 -13.58 -12.98 -6.59
C LYS A 274 -12.67 -13.16 -7.82
N GLY A 275 -12.68 -12.16 -8.71
CA GLY A 275 -11.81 -12.16 -9.90
C GLY A 275 -10.32 -12.08 -9.57
N ASN A 276 -9.92 -11.27 -8.58
CA ASN A 276 -8.53 -11.18 -8.13
C ASN A 276 -8.06 -12.50 -7.50
N LEU A 277 -8.89 -13.13 -6.65
CA LEU A 277 -8.61 -14.44 -6.08
C LEU A 277 -8.43 -15.50 -7.17
N GLN A 278 -9.35 -15.58 -8.14
CA GLN A 278 -9.29 -16.54 -9.25
C GLN A 278 -8.01 -16.36 -10.09
N ARG A 279 -7.68 -15.11 -10.43
CA ARG A 279 -6.47 -14.81 -11.21
C ARG A 279 -5.20 -15.20 -10.46
N LEU A 280 -5.13 -14.90 -9.16
CA LEU A 280 -3.96 -15.26 -8.34
C LEU A 280 -3.84 -16.77 -8.20
N ILE A 281 -4.93 -17.50 -7.94
CA ILE A 281 -4.93 -18.96 -7.86
C ILE A 281 -4.46 -19.58 -9.18
N HIS A 282 -4.94 -19.07 -10.32
CA HIS A 282 -4.51 -19.54 -11.64
C HIS A 282 -3.01 -19.26 -11.88
N TYR A 283 -2.54 -18.07 -11.51
CA TYR A 283 -1.12 -17.70 -11.58
C TYR A 283 -0.25 -18.66 -10.77
N LEU A 284 -0.65 -18.96 -9.53
CA LEU A 284 0.07 -19.89 -8.66
C LEU A 284 0.08 -21.31 -9.21
N GLY A 285 -1.01 -21.75 -9.86
CA GLY A 285 -1.07 -23.05 -10.55
C GLY A 285 -0.12 -23.14 -11.74
N SER A 286 0.11 -22.03 -12.44
CA SER A 286 1.05 -21.94 -13.57
C SER A 286 2.50 -21.67 -13.13
N ASN A 287 2.73 -21.24 -11.89
CA ASN A 287 4.03 -20.89 -11.33
C ASN A 287 4.22 -21.54 -9.94
N PRO A 288 4.30 -22.86 -9.84
CA PRO A 288 4.34 -23.58 -8.55
C PRO A 288 5.57 -23.27 -7.70
N ASP A 289 6.66 -22.85 -8.34
CA ASP A 289 7.95 -22.55 -7.71
C ASP A 289 8.12 -21.05 -7.37
N VAL A 290 7.04 -20.28 -7.43
CA VAL A 290 7.09 -18.85 -7.10
C VAL A 290 7.52 -18.63 -5.65
N SER A 291 8.45 -17.69 -5.44
CA SER A 291 8.90 -17.32 -4.09
C SER A 291 7.75 -16.65 -3.30
N LEU A 292 7.38 -17.26 -2.17
CA LEU A 292 6.37 -16.69 -1.27
C LEU A 292 6.82 -15.38 -0.61
N SER A 293 8.11 -15.19 -0.37
CA SER A 293 8.64 -13.93 0.17
C SER A 293 8.42 -12.78 -0.80
N HIS A 294 8.75 -12.99 -2.10
CA HIS A 294 8.51 -12.01 -3.15
C HIS A 294 7.02 -11.75 -3.37
N LEU A 295 6.20 -12.82 -3.34
CA LEU A 295 4.75 -12.70 -3.48
C LEU A 295 4.13 -11.93 -2.32
N GLY A 296 4.55 -12.24 -1.09
CA GLY A 296 4.12 -11.54 0.12
C GLY A 296 4.46 -10.04 0.03
N TYR A 297 5.71 -9.71 -0.27
CA TYR A 297 6.15 -8.33 -0.47
C TYR A 297 5.34 -7.60 -1.55
N THR A 298 5.15 -8.24 -2.71
CA THR A 298 4.39 -7.68 -3.83
C THR A 298 2.94 -7.40 -3.44
N THR A 299 2.30 -8.32 -2.73
CA THR A 299 0.85 -8.23 -2.45
C THR A 299 0.53 -7.40 -1.23
N THR A 300 1.43 -7.28 -0.27
CA THR A 300 1.23 -6.50 0.96
C THR A 300 1.80 -5.09 0.86
N ALA A 301 3.10 -4.93 0.56
CA ALA A 301 3.78 -3.64 0.57
C ALA A 301 3.62 -2.84 -0.73
N ARG A 302 3.29 -3.48 -1.86
CA ARG A 302 3.34 -2.88 -3.20
C ARG A 302 2.00 -2.91 -3.94
N ARG A 303 0.90 -3.17 -3.24
CA ARG A 303 -0.47 -3.08 -3.76
C ARG A 303 -1.32 -2.20 -2.86
N HIS A 304 -2.23 -1.45 -3.47
CA HIS A 304 -3.23 -0.70 -2.72
C HIS A 304 -4.27 -1.65 -2.12
N HIS A 305 -4.60 -1.46 -0.85
CA HIS A 305 -5.57 -2.25 -0.13
C HIS A 305 -6.94 -1.58 -0.13
N HIS A 306 -7.95 -2.33 -0.56
CA HIS A 306 -9.35 -1.90 -0.61
C HIS A 306 -10.16 -2.52 0.53
N ASN A 307 -11.43 -2.11 0.66
CA ASN A 307 -12.28 -2.52 1.78
C ASN A 307 -12.70 -3.99 1.76
N HIS A 308 -12.78 -4.64 0.60
CA HIS A 308 -12.91 -6.09 0.56
C HIS A 308 -11.51 -6.70 0.62
N ARG A 309 -11.12 -7.23 1.78
CA ARG A 309 -9.76 -7.74 2.05
C ARG A 309 -9.78 -9.20 2.44
N VAL A 310 -8.86 -9.95 1.89
CA VAL A 310 -8.48 -11.30 2.31
C VAL A 310 -6.97 -11.27 2.54
N ALA A 311 -6.54 -11.71 3.68
CA ALA A 311 -5.12 -11.90 3.96
C ALA A 311 -4.92 -13.27 4.60
N VAL A 312 -3.94 -14.00 4.11
CA VAL A 312 -3.60 -15.34 4.56
C VAL A 312 -2.10 -15.47 4.76
N SER A 313 -1.70 -16.33 5.68
CA SER A 313 -0.29 -16.63 5.92
C SER A 313 0.01 -18.06 5.50
N ALA A 314 1.11 -18.27 4.78
CA ALA A 314 1.49 -19.57 4.27
C ALA A 314 3.02 -19.77 4.26
N SER A 315 3.45 -21.02 4.47
CA SER A 315 4.84 -21.46 4.36
C SER A 315 5.16 -22.15 3.03
N ALA A 316 4.11 -22.51 2.24
CA ALA A 316 4.26 -23.18 0.96
C ALA A 316 3.12 -22.81 0.00
N VAL A 317 3.41 -22.78 -1.32
CA VAL A 317 2.43 -22.45 -2.36
C VAL A 317 1.17 -23.35 -2.30
N PRO A 318 1.27 -24.66 -2.12
CA PRO A 318 0.06 -25.51 -2.01
C PRO A 318 -0.83 -25.16 -0.81
N GLN A 319 -0.25 -24.73 0.32
CA GLN A 319 -1.02 -24.26 1.47
C GLN A 319 -1.74 -22.96 1.14
N LEU A 320 -1.03 -21.99 0.52
CA LEU A 320 -1.60 -20.73 0.07
C LEU A 320 -2.79 -20.94 -0.87
N VAL A 321 -2.63 -21.80 -1.88
CA VAL A 321 -3.69 -22.11 -2.85
C VAL A 321 -4.93 -22.70 -2.16
N ARG A 322 -4.76 -23.59 -1.18
CA ARG A 322 -5.91 -24.12 -0.40
C ARG A 322 -6.65 -23.04 0.37
N GLN A 323 -5.91 -22.15 1.04
CA GLN A 323 -6.51 -21.04 1.80
C GLN A 323 -7.23 -20.04 0.89
N LEU A 324 -6.61 -19.65 -0.24
CA LEU A 324 -7.24 -18.75 -1.22
C LEU A 324 -8.51 -19.37 -1.83
N ASN A 325 -8.52 -20.69 -2.12
CA ASN A 325 -9.72 -21.39 -2.59
C ASN A 325 -10.85 -21.40 -1.54
N SER A 326 -10.54 -21.58 -0.25
CA SER A 326 -11.52 -21.46 0.82
C SER A 326 -12.16 -20.06 0.85
N HIS A 327 -11.35 -19.01 0.75
CA HIS A 327 -11.86 -17.64 0.66
C HIS A 327 -12.62 -17.37 -0.64
N LEU A 328 -12.24 -17.98 -1.76
CA LEU A 328 -12.96 -17.88 -3.02
C LEU A 328 -14.38 -18.49 -2.91
N GLN A 329 -14.52 -19.63 -2.24
CA GLN A 329 -15.81 -20.27 -1.98
C GLN A 329 -16.72 -19.41 -1.10
N SER A 330 -16.17 -18.69 -0.14
CA SER A 330 -16.91 -17.80 0.77
C SER A 330 -16.98 -16.34 0.30
N ALA A 331 -16.48 -16.02 -0.90
CA ALA A 331 -16.37 -14.64 -1.38
C ALA A 331 -17.72 -13.89 -1.49
N ASP A 332 -18.81 -14.62 -1.74
CA ASP A 332 -20.14 -14.02 -1.86
C ASP A 332 -20.72 -13.58 -0.49
N THR A 333 -20.27 -14.20 0.61
CA THR A 333 -20.65 -13.83 1.99
C THR A 333 -19.68 -12.84 2.62
N HIS A 334 -18.57 -12.55 1.97
CA HIS A 334 -17.55 -11.65 2.48
C HIS A 334 -18.11 -10.25 2.73
N LYS A 335 -17.89 -9.73 3.94
CA LYS A 335 -18.29 -8.36 4.31
C LYS A 335 -17.12 -7.40 4.08
N PRO A 336 -17.38 -6.22 3.51
CA PRO A 336 -16.33 -5.21 3.39
C PRO A 336 -16.02 -4.63 4.77
N ILE A 337 -14.81 -4.11 4.93
CA ILE A 337 -14.45 -3.27 6.07
C ILE A 337 -15.36 -2.04 6.05
N PRO A 338 -15.97 -1.66 7.18
CA PRO A 338 -16.85 -0.50 7.25
C PRO A 338 -16.13 0.79 6.80
N SER A 339 -16.87 1.72 6.22
CA SER A 339 -16.34 3.04 5.83
C SER A 339 -16.07 3.96 7.03
N THR A 340 -16.49 3.56 8.22
CA THR A 340 -16.24 4.29 9.48
C THR A 340 -14.78 4.29 9.91
N GLY A 341 -13.91 3.55 9.26
CA GLY A 341 -12.48 3.48 9.56
C GLY A 341 -12.04 2.10 10.05
N ALA A 342 -10.77 2.03 10.45
CA ALA A 342 -10.18 0.85 11.06
C ALA A 342 -10.83 0.56 12.42
N PRO A 343 -11.01 -0.71 12.80
CA PRO A 343 -11.48 -1.04 14.14
C PRO A 343 -10.44 -0.60 15.19
N PRO A 344 -10.89 -0.10 16.36
CA PRO A 344 -10.00 0.25 17.44
C PRO A 344 -9.23 -0.98 17.97
N VAL A 345 -8.05 -0.75 18.52
CA VAL A 345 -7.16 -1.82 18.97
C VAL A 345 -7.00 -1.77 20.48
N VAL A 346 -7.08 -2.93 21.12
CA VAL A 346 -6.79 -3.12 22.54
C VAL A 346 -5.50 -3.92 22.68
N PHE A 347 -4.53 -3.38 23.43
CA PHE A 347 -3.36 -4.17 23.82
C PHE A 347 -3.60 -4.83 25.17
N VAL A 348 -3.42 -6.14 25.23
CA VAL A 348 -3.51 -6.92 26.45
C VAL A 348 -2.15 -7.52 26.77
N PHE A 349 -1.62 -7.20 27.98
CA PHE A 349 -0.29 -7.57 28.41
C PHE A 349 -0.32 -8.80 29.31
N THR A 350 0.60 -9.73 29.07
CA THR A 350 0.65 -11.01 29.76
C THR A 350 1.23 -10.91 31.16
N GLY A 351 0.79 -11.78 32.05
CA GLY A 351 1.43 -11.97 33.35
C GLY A 351 2.60 -12.96 33.28
N GLN A 352 3.22 -13.18 34.47
CA GLN A 352 4.41 -14.04 34.60
C GLN A 352 4.19 -15.48 34.12
N GLY A 353 2.97 -16.00 34.13
CA GLY A 353 2.64 -17.33 33.58
C GLY A 353 2.97 -17.52 32.10
N ALA A 354 3.16 -16.43 31.35
CA ALA A 354 3.59 -16.48 29.97
C ALA A 354 5.12 -16.53 29.80
N ALA A 355 5.90 -16.28 30.85
CA ALA A 355 7.37 -16.25 30.80
C ALA A 355 7.94 -17.62 30.43
N HIS A 356 9.05 -17.60 29.72
CA HIS A 356 9.87 -18.77 29.42
C HIS A 356 11.12 -18.76 30.29
N ARG A 357 11.69 -19.93 30.54
CA ARG A 357 12.96 -20.05 31.27
C ARG A 357 14.11 -19.42 30.50
N SER A 358 14.23 -19.70 29.23
CA SER A 358 15.13 -19.05 28.27
C SER A 358 14.50 -19.03 26.87
N MET A 359 14.75 -17.98 26.10
CA MET A 359 14.17 -17.76 24.77
C MET A 359 15.27 -17.56 23.73
N ASN A 360 14.96 -17.92 22.51
CA ASN A 360 15.73 -17.56 21.33
C ASN A 360 14.78 -16.83 20.37
N LEU A 361 14.71 -15.51 20.50
CA LEU A 361 13.77 -14.71 19.75
C LEU A 361 14.33 -14.38 18.36
N GLU A 362 13.72 -14.96 17.32
CA GLU A 362 14.10 -14.65 15.94
C GLU A 362 13.89 -13.17 15.64
N LEU A 363 12.86 -12.55 16.22
CA LEU A 363 12.62 -11.11 16.06
C LEU A 363 13.75 -10.25 16.63
N PHE A 364 14.38 -10.68 17.72
CA PHE A 364 15.57 -10.02 18.28
C PHE A 364 16.76 -10.11 17.33
N ARG A 365 16.94 -11.26 16.67
CA ARG A 365 18.00 -11.47 15.70
C ARG A 365 17.77 -10.68 14.41
N ASP A 366 16.54 -10.70 13.88
CA ASP A 366 16.25 -10.30 12.51
C ASP A 366 15.69 -8.85 12.40
N SER A 367 14.98 -8.34 13.42
CA SER A 367 14.39 -6.99 13.38
C SER A 367 15.29 -5.94 14.06
N PRO A 368 15.85 -4.98 13.32
CA PRO A 368 16.62 -3.88 13.91
C PRO A 368 15.78 -3.04 14.89
N CYS A 369 14.50 -2.81 14.61
CA CYS A 369 13.61 -2.05 15.49
C CYS A 369 13.44 -2.74 16.84
N PHE A 370 13.05 -4.01 16.84
CA PHE A 370 12.88 -4.78 18.09
C PHE A 370 14.19 -4.92 18.87
N ARG A 371 15.27 -5.25 18.17
CA ARG A 371 16.61 -5.41 18.79
C ARG A 371 17.08 -4.12 19.44
N SER A 372 17.01 -2.99 18.75
CA SER A 372 17.45 -1.70 19.31
C SER A 372 16.65 -1.32 20.55
N GLN A 373 15.35 -1.59 20.54
CA GLN A 373 14.51 -1.35 21.72
C GLN A 373 14.87 -2.27 22.90
N MET A 374 15.10 -3.56 22.65
CA MET A 374 15.55 -4.50 23.69
C MET A 374 16.90 -4.09 24.27
N LEU A 375 17.87 -3.69 23.46
CA LEU A 375 19.19 -3.23 23.92
C LEU A 375 19.07 -1.91 24.71
N TYR A 376 18.21 -1.00 24.31
CA TYR A 376 17.91 0.21 25.06
C TYR A 376 17.34 -0.13 26.45
N LEU A 377 16.34 -1.00 26.53
CA LEU A 377 15.75 -1.42 27.80
C LEU A 377 16.74 -2.18 28.68
N ASP A 378 17.59 -3.01 28.10
CA ASP A 378 18.69 -3.67 28.79
C ASP A 378 19.69 -2.68 29.39
N SER A 379 20.03 -1.63 28.64
CA SER A 379 20.89 -0.56 29.16
C SER A 379 20.27 0.18 30.34
N LEU A 380 18.95 0.36 30.35
CA LEU A 380 18.22 0.91 31.50
C LEU A 380 18.25 -0.06 32.68
N CYS A 381 18.07 -1.37 32.47
CA CYS A 381 18.21 -2.37 33.52
C CYS A 381 19.60 -2.28 34.18
N GLN A 382 20.65 -2.29 33.38
CA GLN A 382 22.03 -2.25 33.87
C GLN A 382 22.36 -0.92 34.58
N SER A 383 21.89 0.21 34.05
CA SER A 383 22.10 1.53 34.69
C SER A 383 21.47 1.65 36.08
N GLN A 384 20.41 0.87 36.32
CA GLN A 384 19.75 0.79 37.62
C GLN A 384 20.32 -0.34 38.52
N GLY A 385 21.43 -0.95 38.09
CA GLY A 385 22.14 -1.98 38.84
C GLY A 385 21.47 -3.36 38.78
N PHE A 386 20.63 -3.64 37.78
CA PHE A 386 20.12 -4.98 37.50
C PHE A 386 21.06 -5.72 36.54
N SER A 387 20.98 -7.04 36.51
CA SER A 387 21.69 -7.86 35.53
C SER A 387 21.09 -7.67 34.11
N SER A 388 21.92 -7.88 33.09
CA SER A 388 21.45 -7.89 31.70
C SER A 388 20.36 -8.92 31.51
N ILE A 389 19.33 -8.54 30.75
CA ILE A 389 18.22 -9.40 30.36
C ILE A 389 18.43 -10.06 28.97
N ILE A 390 19.44 -9.62 28.22
CA ILE A 390 19.68 -10.13 26.86
C ILE A 390 19.93 -11.63 26.84
N PRO A 391 20.70 -12.23 27.78
CA PRO A 391 20.92 -13.68 27.81
C PRO A 391 19.65 -14.51 27.98
N ALA A 392 18.55 -13.92 28.45
CA ALA A 392 17.25 -14.60 28.53
C ALA A 392 16.52 -14.68 27.18
N VAL A 393 16.93 -13.91 26.15
CA VAL A 393 16.20 -13.73 24.90
C VAL A 393 17.00 -14.02 23.64
N ASP A 394 18.34 -14.05 23.71
CA ASP A 394 19.24 -14.17 22.55
C ASP A 394 19.64 -15.61 22.19
N GLY A 395 19.18 -16.60 22.95
CA GLY A 395 19.54 -18.00 22.76
C GLY A 395 20.92 -18.40 23.33
N SER A 396 21.55 -17.54 24.13
CA SER A 396 22.85 -17.84 24.76
C SER A 396 22.77 -18.99 25.77
N TYR A 397 21.58 -19.30 26.26
CA TYR A 397 21.34 -20.38 27.21
C TYR A 397 20.38 -21.43 26.64
N PRO A 398 20.50 -22.70 27.04
CA PRO A 398 19.52 -23.73 26.71
C PRO A 398 18.11 -23.37 27.20
N GLN A 399 17.09 -23.87 26.53
CA GLN A 399 15.68 -23.54 26.84
C GLN A 399 15.23 -23.96 28.24
N ASP A 400 15.91 -24.91 28.87
CA ASP A 400 15.66 -25.40 30.24
C ASP A 400 16.42 -24.60 31.30
N HIS A 401 17.31 -23.69 30.94
CA HIS A 401 18.03 -22.82 31.84
C HIS A 401 17.07 -21.92 32.63
N THR A 402 17.24 -21.87 33.96
CA THR A 402 16.43 -21.03 34.85
C THR A 402 17.21 -19.78 35.24
N HIS A 403 16.74 -18.63 34.79
CA HIS A 403 17.26 -17.33 35.21
C HIS A 403 16.72 -16.94 36.61
N PRO A 404 17.41 -16.08 37.34
CA PRO A 404 16.89 -15.49 38.59
C PRO A 404 15.53 -14.82 38.35
N PRO A 405 14.62 -14.81 39.32
CA PRO A 405 13.31 -14.14 39.20
C PRO A 405 13.38 -12.69 38.77
N THR A 406 14.40 -11.94 39.22
CA THR A 406 14.62 -10.55 38.77
C THR A 406 14.86 -10.46 37.28
N VAL A 407 15.71 -11.32 36.72
CA VAL A 407 16.00 -11.34 35.28
C VAL A 407 14.75 -11.77 34.49
N THR A 408 14.03 -12.80 34.98
CA THR A 408 12.83 -13.32 34.30
C THR A 408 11.70 -12.29 34.25
N GLN A 409 11.46 -11.55 35.37
CA GLN A 409 10.40 -10.54 35.38
C GLN A 409 10.77 -9.32 34.54
N LEU A 410 12.00 -8.84 34.60
CA LEU A 410 12.50 -7.75 33.79
C LEU A 410 12.48 -8.11 32.29
N ALA A 411 12.95 -9.32 31.95
CA ALA A 411 12.93 -9.78 30.54
C ALA A 411 11.51 -9.82 29.98
N LEU A 412 10.53 -10.32 30.73
CA LEU A 412 9.14 -10.36 30.32
C LEU A 412 8.62 -8.96 30.00
N VAL A 413 8.74 -8.01 30.95
CA VAL A 413 8.24 -6.64 30.75
C VAL A 413 9.01 -5.94 29.63
N CYS A 414 10.33 -6.10 29.54
CA CYS A 414 11.10 -5.52 28.43
C CYS A 414 10.70 -6.09 27.06
N ILE A 415 10.39 -7.38 26.95
CA ILE A 415 9.83 -7.97 25.72
C ILE A 415 8.50 -7.32 25.39
N GLU A 416 7.62 -7.14 26.35
CA GLU A 416 6.33 -6.49 26.15
C GLU A 416 6.51 -5.05 25.63
N LEU A 417 7.37 -4.26 26.24
CA LEU A 417 7.66 -2.89 25.79
C LEU A 417 8.28 -2.86 24.39
N ALA A 418 9.19 -3.79 24.10
CA ALA A 418 9.81 -3.90 22.78
C ALA A 418 8.80 -4.35 21.71
N LEU A 419 7.86 -5.24 22.05
CA LEU A 419 6.76 -5.63 21.18
C LEU A 419 5.81 -4.47 20.90
N VAL A 420 5.50 -3.64 21.90
CA VAL A 420 4.72 -2.41 21.68
C VAL A 420 5.40 -1.53 20.65
N ALA A 421 6.70 -1.22 20.84
CA ALA A 421 7.46 -0.41 19.89
C ALA A 421 7.46 -1.04 18.48
N TYR A 422 7.53 -2.37 18.39
CA TYR A 422 7.46 -3.08 17.12
C TYR A 422 6.07 -2.97 16.45
N TRP A 423 4.96 -3.20 17.18
CA TRP A 423 3.62 -3.01 16.65
C TRP A 423 3.36 -1.56 16.23
N GLU A 424 3.84 -0.59 17.00
CA GLU A 424 3.75 0.82 16.66
C GLU A 424 4.55 1.19 15.42
N SER A 425 5.72 0.56 15.21
CA SER A 425 6.49 0.74 13.97
C SER A 425 5.73 0.23 12.74
N LEU A 426 4.88 -0.78 12.93
CA LEU A 426 3.95 -1.26 11.90
C LEU A 426 2.68 -0.41 11.77
N GLY A 427 2.59 0.72 12.45
CA GLY A 427 1.42 1.63 12.42
C GLY A 427 0.26 1.18 13.32
N VAL A 428 0.39 0.08 14.06
CA VAL A 428 -0.66 -0.47 14.93
C VAL A 428 -0.50 0.05 16.34
N ARG A 429 -1.46 0.83 16.82
CA ARG A 429 -1.44 1.49 18.13
C ARG A 429 -2.68 1.15 18.95
N PRO A 430 -2.58 1.02 20.27
CA PRO A 430 -3.74 0.78 21.10
C PRO A 430 -4.55 2.05 21.36
N GLU A 431 -5.86 1.90 21.48
CA GLU A 431 -6.77 2.90 22.03
C GLU A 431 -7.14 2.60 23.49
N VAL A 432 -6.98 1.34 23.91
CA VAL A 432 -7.23 0.88 25.28
C VAL A 432 -6.16 -0.13 25.66
N VAL A 433 -5.76 -0.15 26.93
CA VAL A 433 -4.80 -1.11 27.44
C VAL A 433 -5.34 -1.86 28.65
N VAL A 434 -4.91 -3.13 28.78
CA VAL A 434 -5.16 -3.94 29.97
C VAL A 434 -3.95 -4.83 30.26
N GLY A 435 -3.53 -4.90 31.50
CA GLY A 435 -2.45 -5.77 31.93
C GLY A 435 -2.94 -6.86 32.86
N HIS A 436 -2.42 -8.08 32.71
CA HIS A 436 -2.66 -9.16 33.64
C HIS A 436 -1.49 -9.31 34.61
N SER A 437 -1.70 -9.08 35.89
CA SER A 437 -0.65 -9.25 36.93
C SER A 437 0.61 -8.42 36.60
N LEU A 438 1.76 -9.06 36.33
CA LEU A 438 3.00 -8.37 35.95
C LEU A 438 2.87 -7.50 34.70
N GLY A 439 2.05 -7.91 33.72
CA GLY A 439 1.78 -7.14 32.51
C GLY A 439 1.09 -5.80 32.77
N GLU A 440 0.55 -5.57 33.98
CA GLU A 440 -0.02 -4.27 34.33
C GLU A 440 1.03 -3.15 34.32
N TYR A 441 2.29 -3.45 34.65
CA TYR A 441 3.39 -2.49 34.54
C TYR A 441 3.62 -2.02 33.10
N ALA A 442 3.57 -2.94 32.15
CA ALA A 442 3.67 -2.61 30.72
C ALA A 442 2.45 -1.81 30.26
N ALA A 443 1.24 -2.17 30.68
CA ALA A 443 0.02 -1.43 30.39
C ALA A 443 0.08 0.01 30.92
N LEU A 444 0.57 0.21 32.16
CA LEU A 444 0.75 1.54 32.76
C LEU A 444 1.79 2.38 32.00
N HIS A 445 2.86 1.76 31.51
CA HIS A 445 3.83 2.44 30.65
C HIS A 445 3.21 2.90 29.33
N VAL A 446 2.52 2.02 28.64
CA VAL A 446 1.91 2.34 27.35
C VAL A 446 0.80 3.40 27.49
N ALA A 447 0.07 3.36 28.59
CA ALA A 447 -0.87 4.43 28.93
C ALA A 447 -0.18 5.75 29.34
N GLY A 448 1.14 5.78 29.44
CA GLY A 448 1.92 6.98 29.79
C GLY A 448 1.97 7.33 31.27
N VAL A 449 1.50 6.44 32.14
CA VAL A 449 1.55 6.63 33.60
C VAL A 449 2.96 6.46 34.13
N LEU A 450 3.71 5.49 33.60
CA LEU A 450 5.10 5.20 33.97
C LEU A 450 6.04 5.45 32.78
N SER A 451 7.21 5.99 33.03
CA SER A 451 8.29 5.95 32.05
C SER A 451 8.87 4.53 31.92
N ALA A 452 9.64 4.25 30.87
CA ALA A 452 10.32 2.96 30.75
C ALA A 452 11.30 2.72 31.93
N ALA A 453 12.00 3.77 32.37
CA ALA A 453 12.90 3.70 33.50
C ALA A 453 12.15 3.39 34.81
N ASP A 454 11.02 4.06 35.07
CA ASP A 454 10.19 3.82 36.24
C ASP A 454 9.61 2.41 36.25
N THR A 455 9.19 1.93 35.10
CA THR A 455 8.65 0.58 34.90
C THR A 455 9.70 -0.47 35.25
N ILE A 456 10.91 -0.36 34.72
CA ILE A 456 12.03 -1.24 34.98
C ILE A 456 12.42 -1.16 36.47
N TYR A 457 12.45 0.05 37.03
CA TYR A 457 12.79 0.26 38.45
C TYR A 457 11.82 -0.48 39.36
N LEU A 458 10.52 -0.26 39.18
CA LEU A 458 9.50 -0.91 40.01
C LEU A 458 9.53 -2.44 39.89
N VAL A 459 9.57 -2.96 38.67
CA VAL A 459 9.61 -4.42 38.44
C VAL A 459 10.87 -5.04 39.02
N GLY A 460 12.03 -4.42 38.81
CA GLY A 460 13.30 -4.92 39.27
C GLY A 460 13.42 -4.87 40.81
N GLN A 461 13.01 -3.77 41.48
CA GLN A 461 13.02 -3.65 42.93
C GLN A 461 12.03 -4.63 43.58
N ARG A 462 10.82 -4.74 43.04
CA ARG A 462 9.83 -5.73 43.46
C ARG A 462 10.41 -7.16 43.40
N ALA A 463 11.03 -7.53 42.28
CA ALA A 463 11.62 -8.86 42.14
C ALA A 463 12.78 -9.11 43.14
N ARG A 464 13.67 -8.13 43.34
CA ARG A 464 14.74 -8.21 44.35
C ARG A 464 14.21 -8.36 45.79
N MET A 465 13.15 -7.63 46.12
CA MET A 465 12.52 -7.74 47.43
C MET A 465 11.92 -9.12 47.65
N LEU A 466 11.28 -9.70 46.63
CA LEU A 466 10.76 -11.07 46.68
C LEU A 466 11.88 -12.08 46.86
N GLU A 467 12.96 -12.00 46.09
CA GLU A 467 14.15 -12.89 46.25
C GLU A 467 14.78 -12.81 47.65
N LYS A 468 14.79 -11.60 48.25
CA LYS A 468 15.42 -11.38 49.54
C LYS A 468 14.55 -11.78 50.74
N LYS A 469 13.21 -11.53 50.62
CA LYS A 469 12.32 -11.65 51.80
C LYS A 469 11.33 -12.81 51.72
N CYS A 470 11.13 -13.42 50.54
CA CYS A 470 10.17 -14.52 50.35
C CYS A 470 10.92 -15.82 50.04
N GLN A 471 10.53 -16.90 50.68
CA GLN A 471 11.16 -18.21 50.44
C GLN A 471 10.58 -18.83 49.13
N ILE A 472 11.45 -19.09 48.15
CA ILE A 472 11.08 -19.82 46.92
C ILE A 472 10.64 -21.23 47.28
N GLY A 473 9.54 -21.68 46.64
CA GLY A 473 9.00 -23.03 46.84
C GLY A 473 8.24 -23.28 48.16
N SER A 474 8.02 -22.23 48.99
CA SER A 474 7.17 -22.35 50.19
C SER A 474 5.68 -22.32 49.91
N HIS A 475 5.30 -21.68 48.77
CA HIS A 475 3.92 -21.51 48.32
C HIS A 475 3.78 -21.96 46.84
N LYS A 476 2.56 -22.30 46.45
CA LYS A 476 2.20 -22.70 45.08
C LYS A 476 0.98 -21.94 44.59
N MET A 477 0.84 -21.91 43.28
CA MET A 477 -0.37 -21.46 42.58
C MET A 477 -0.97 -22.61 41.80
N VAL A 478 -2.29 -22.72 41.82
CA VAL A 478 -3.06 -23.76 41.12
C VAL A 478 -4.12 -23.08 40.25
N ALA A 479 -4.06 -23.27 38.93
CA ALA A 479 -5.11 -22.85 38.01
C ALA A 479 -6.21 -23.92 37.98
N VAL A 480 -7.44 -23.50 38.23
CA VAL A 480 -8.61 -24.35 38.38
C VAL A 480 -9.65 -24.02 37.30
N ARG A 481 -10.13 -25.01 36.59
CA ARG A 481 -11.14 -24.84 35.52
C ARG A 481 -12.56 -24.90 36.12
N ALA A 482 -12.87 -23.98 37.02
CA ALA A 482 -14.17 -23.84 37.68
C ALA A 482 -14.42 -22.37 38.09
N ALA A 483 -15.68 -22.01 38.25
CA ALA A 483 -16.06 -20.73 38.84
C ALA A 483 -15.70 -20.68 40.34
N LEU A 484 -15.50 -19.50 40.89
CA LEU A 484 -15.10 -19.36 42.30
C LEU A 484 -16.11 -19.98 43.25
N ASP A 485 -17.41 -19.82 43.02
CA ASP A 485 -18.47 -20.37 43.86
C ASP A 485 -18.44 -21.93 43.90
N GLU A 486 -18.14 -22.53 42.73
CA GLU A 486 -17.95 -23.96 42.59
C GLU A 486 -16.72 -24.44 43.34
N VAL A 487 -15.60 -23.72 43.24
CA VAL A 487 -14.37 -23.98 44.02
C VAL A 487 -14.65 -23.91 45.51
N GLN A 488 -15.30 -22.84 45.98
CA GLN A 488 -15.65 -22.64 47.38
C GLN A 488 -16.51 -23.76 47.90
N SER A 489 -17.52 -24.23 47.12
CA SER A 489 -18.41 -25.29 47.52
C SER A 489 -17.74 -26.67 47.61
N LYS A 490 -16.67 -26.88 46.83
CA LYS A 490 -15.97 -28.18 46.75
C LYS A 490 -14.67 -28.22 47.55
N ALA A 491 -14.21 -27.10 48.08
CA ALA A 491 -12.95 -27.00 48.87
C ALA A 491 -13.09 -27.67 50.25
N ASN A 492 -14.27 -28.01 50.70
CA ASN A 492 -14.52 -28.69 52.00
C ASN A 492 -13.82 -28.00 53.20
N GLY A 493 -13.83 -26.66 53.20
CA GLY A 493 -13.18 -25.83 54.25
C GLY A 493 -11.66 -25.78 54.23
N LYS A 494 -11.00 -26.31 53.20
CA LYS A 494 -9.55 -26.17 53.04
C LYS A 494 -9.18 -24.69 52.79
N PRO A 495 -8.10 -24.18 53.39
CA PRO A 495 -7.72 -22.79 53.22
C PRO A 495 -7.10 -22.54 51.83
N PHE A 496 -7.41 -21.42 51.22
CA PHE A 496 -6.76 -20.90 50.03
C PHE A 496 -6.99 -19.39 49.90
N GLU A 497 -6.14 -18.73 49.13
CA GLU A 497 -6.36 -17.38 48.64
C GLU A 497 -6.69 -17.38 47.14
N VAL A 498 -7.48 -16.43 46.69
CA VAL A 498 -7.80 -16.26 45.29
C VAL A 498 -6.79 -15.32 44.67
N ALA A 499 -5.90 -15.84 43.84
CA ALA A 499 -4.90 -15.05 43.16
C ALA A 499 -5.47 -14.35 41.90
N CYS A 500 -6.22 -15.08 41.04
CA CYS A 500 -6.80 -14.51 39.83
C CYS A 500 -8.21 -15.05 39.56
N LEU A 501 -9.06 -14.17 39.02
CA LEU A 501 -10.34 -14.48 38.38
C LEU A 501 -10.22 -14.10 36.91
N ASN A 502 -9.84 -15.08 36.06
CA ASN A 502 -9.44 -14.83 34.68
C ASN A 502 -10.62 -14.91 33.71
N GLY A 503 -11.63 -15.67 34.09
CA GLY A 503 -12.82 -15.86 33.27
C GLY A 503 -13.94 -16.52 34.07
N PRO A 504 -15.12 -16.74 33.47
CA PRO A 504 -16.28 -17.31 34.16
C PRO A 504 -16.00 -18.69 34.80
N LYS A 505 -15.05 -19.46 34.30
CA LYS A 505 -14.61 -20.77 34.79
C LYS A 505 -13.10 -20.93 34.84
N ASP A 506 -12.38 -19.85 35.08
CA ASP A 506 -10.92 -19.84 35.16
C ASP A 506 -10.48 -19.07 36.40
N THR A 507 -10.20 -19.83 37.47
CA THR A 507 -9.78 -19.29 38.78
C THR A 507 -8.36 -19.76 39.08
N VAL A 508 -7.52 -18.88 39.64
CA VAL A 508 -6.18 -19.24 40.14
C VAL A 508 -6.17 -19.07 41.65
N LEU A 509 -5.78 -20.13 42.31
CA LEU A 509 -5.67 -20.21 43.76
C LEU A 509 -4.20 -20.17 44.20
N SER A 510 -3.93 -19.66 45.39
CA SER A 510 -2.60 -19.59 45.98
C SER A 510 -2.61 -19.91 47.46
N GLY A 511 -1.54 -20.45 47.95
CA GLY A 511 -1.36 -20.84 49.37
C GLY A 511 -0.04 -21.58 49.58
N THR A 512 0.16 -22.12 50.77
CA THR A 512 1.32 -22.97 51.04
C THR A 512 1.31 -24.24 50.19
N VAL A 513 2.48 -24.83 49.96
CA VAL A 513 2.58 -26.06 49.15
C VAL A 513 1.62 -27.14 49.64
N SER A 514 1.58 -27.41 50.92
CA SER A 514 0.73 -28.45 51.52
C SER A 514 -0.78 -28.15 51.38
N GLU A 515 -1.16 -26.88 51.53
CA GLU A 515 -2.57 -26.46 51.34
C GLU A 515 -2.99 -26.65 49.89
N MET A 516 -2.16 -26.22 48.95
CA MET A 516 -2.50 -26.27 47.53
C MET A 516 -2.50 -27.69 46.97
N GLU A 517 -1.63 -28.55 47.41
CA GLU A 517 -1.63 -29.95 47.05
C GLU A 517 -2.89 -30.66 47.60
N ALA A 518 -3.21 -30.48 48.87
CA ALA A 518 -4.40 -31.06 49.47
C ALA A 518 -5.71 -30.50 48.85
N LEU A 519 -5.71 -29.24 48.46
CA LEU A 519 -6.87 -28.63 47.81
C LEU A 519 -7.02 -29.12 46.36
N ALA A 520 -5.92 -29.23 45.62
CA ALA A 520 -5.95 -29.76 44.26
C ALA A 520 -6.47 -31.19 44.19
N GLU A 521 -6.00 -32.07 45.10
CA GLU A 521 -6.52 -33.45 45.21
C GLU A 521 -8.02 -33.47 45.47
N GLU A 522 -8.54 -32.66 46.38
CA GLU A 522 -9.96 -32.55 46.69
C GLU A 522 -10.81 -32.10 45.52
N LEU A 523 -10.33 -31.07 44.82
CA LEU A 523 -11.00 -30.55 43.64
C LEU A 523 -11.00 -31.54 42.49
N GLU A 524 -9.90 -32.26 42.26
CA GLU A 524 -9.78 -33.30 41.23
C GLU A 524 -10.68 -34.50 41.51
N GLN A 525 -10.78 -34.93 42.81
CA GLN A 525 -11.71 -35.93 43.23
C GLN A 525 -13.18 -35.51 42.98
N SER A 526 -13.47 -34.21 43.02
CA SER A 526 -14.74 -33.62 42.68
C SER A 526 -14.95 -33.42 41.17
N GLY A 527 -14.01 -33.86 40.29
CA GLY A 527 -14.08 -33.78 38.84
C GLY A 527 -13.62 -32.41 38.26
N ILE A 528 -13.05 -31.56 39.06
CA ILE A 528 -12.52 -30.25 38.65
C ILE A 528 -11.06 -30.40 38.22
N LYS A 529 -10.69 -29.89 37.04
CA LYS A 529 -9.32 -29.95 36.54
C LYS A 529 -8.46 -28.88 37.18
N CYS A 530 -7.31 -29.30 37.75
CA CYS A 530 -6.34 -28.47 38.38
C CYS A 530 -5.00 -28.53 37.63
N TYR A 531 -4.30 -27.38 37.54
CA TYR A 531 -2.98 -27.28 36.90
C TYR A 531 -2.05 -26.49 37.82
N HIS A 532 -0.95 -27.11 38.25
CA HIS A 532 0.07 -26.43 39.02
C HIS A 532 0.86 -25.47 38.14
N LEU A 533 1.02 -24.22 38.59
CA LEU A 533 1.78 -23.21 37.85
C LEU A 533 3.26 -23.29 38.27
N ASP A 534 4.15 -23.28 37.29
CA ASP A 534 5.62 -23.26 37.49
C ASP A 534 6.07 -21.81 37.71
N VAL A 535 5.89 -21.32 38.97
CA VAL A 535 6.27 -19.96 39.37
C VAL A 535 7.10 -20.01 40.63
N ALA A 536 8.08 -19.08 40.74
CA ALA A 536 8.98 -19.05 41.92
C ALA A 536 8.25 -18.62 43.20
N PHE A 537 7.20 -17.81 43.07
CA PHE A 537 6.42 -17.25 44.17
C PHE A 537 4.93 -17.37 43.86
N ALA A 538 4.13 -17.55 44.91
CA ALA A 538 2.67 -17.48 44.82
C ALA A 538 2.22 -16.02 44.93
N PHE A 539 2.19 -15.35 43.79
CA PHE A 539 1.74 -13.95 43.66
C PHE A 539 0.30 -13.76 44.10
N HIS A 540 -0.08 -12.57 44.46
CA HIS A 540 -1.44 -12.20 44.88
C HIS A 540 -1.90 -13.04 46.12
N SER A 541 -0.98 -13.25 47.08
CA SER A 541 -1.21 -13.98 48.30
C SER A 541 -0.38 -13.41 49.47
N ALA A 542 -0.60 -13.92 50.67
CA ALA A 542 0.15 -13.53 51.86
C ALA A 542 1.66 -13.75 51.73
N GLN A 543 2.14 -14.57 50.78
CA GLN A 543 3.57 -14.69 50.53
C GLN A 543 4.21 -13.36 50.14
N THR A 544 3.45 -12.41 49.56
CA THR A 544 3.97 -11.10 49.17
C THR A 544 3.93 -10.04 50.31
N ASP A 545 3.26 -10.31 51.41
CA ASP A 545 3.10 -9.36 52.53
C ASP A 545 4.45 -8.77 53.06
N PRO A 546 5.55 -9.55 53.15
CA PRO A 546 6.82 -9.04 53.69
C PRO A 546 7.46 -7.92 52.87
N ILE A 547 7.06 -7.75 51.59
CA ILE A 547 7.68 -6.74 50.72
C ILE A 547 6.83 -5.47 50.58
N LEU A 548 5.55 -5.47 50.97
CA LEU A 548 4.60 -4.43 50.61
C LEU A 548 4.97 -3.05 51.11
N HIS A 549 5.41 -2.94 52.37
CA HIS A 549 5.81 -1.67 52.97
C HIS A 549 7.01 -1.05 52.25
N GLU A 550 8.08 -1.84 52.04
CA GLU A 550 9.28 -1.37 51.33
C GLU A 550 8.99 -1.04 49.87
N LEU A 551 8.09 -1.81 49.21
CA LEU A 551 7.66 -1.54 47.84
C LEU A 551 6.89 -0.23 47.76
N GLU A 552 6.00 0.06 48.71
CA GLU A 552 5.24 1.33 48.73
C GLU A 552 6.17 2.53 48.90
N GLU A 553 7.12 2.45 49.84
CA GLU A 553 8.11 3.49 50.09
C GLU A 553 8.99 3.72 48.84
N THR A 554 9.46 2.62 48.22
CA THR A 554 10.25 2.65 46.99
C THR A 554 9.49 3.29 45.84
N ALA A 555 8.21 2.94 45.66
CA ALA A 555 7.37 3.52 44.63
C ALA A 555 7.04 5.00 44.89
N GLN A 556 6.83 5.37 46.14
CA GLN A 556 6.50 6.74 46.53
C GLN A 556 7.69 7.71 46.39
N THR A 557 8.89 7.24 46.66
CA THR A 557 10.09 8.09 46.65
C THR A 557 10.85 8.07 45.33
N GLY A 558 10.76 6.96 44.59
CA GLY A 558 11.58 6.71 43.39
C GLY A 558 10.86 6.83 42.07
N VAL A 559 9.53 7.04 42.03
CA VAL A 559 8.73 6.98 40.79
C VAL A 559 7.81 8.18 40.66
N LEU A 560 7.74 8.71 39.42
CA LEU A 560 6.84 9.79 39.07
C LEU A 560 5.64 9.23 38.28
N PHE A 561 4.49 9.16 38.93
CA PHE A 561 3.24 8.77 38.28
C PHE A 561 2.65 9.92 37.47
N GLN A 562 2.34 9.70 36.19
CA GLN A 562 1.75 10.65 35.25
C GLN A 562 0.26 10.36 35.04
N PRO A 563 -0.54 11.34 34.61
CA PRO A 563 -1.90 11.10 34.14
C PRO A 563 -1.92 10.12 32.96
N PRO A 564 -2.86 9.16 32.94
CA PRO A 564 -2.98 8.23 31.81
C PRO A 564 -3.42 8.98 30.53
N LYS A 565 -2.81 8.64 29.42
CA LYS A 565 -3.15 9.13 28.08
C LYS A 565 -4.14 8.22 27.35
N LEU A 566 -4.28 6.99 27.82
CA LEU A 566 -5.21 5.99 27.31
C LEU A 566 -6.04 5.42 28.46
N PRO A 567 -7.27 4.96 28.17
CA PRO A 567 -8.06 4.20 29.14
C PRO A 567 -7.31 2.95 29.58
N ILE A 568 -7.24 2.70 30.88
CA ILE A 568 -6.62 1.51 31.48
C ILE A 568 -7.72 0.65 32.09
N ILE A 569 -7.93 -0.54 31.58
CA ILE A 569 -8.77 -1.54 32.23
C ILE A 569 -7.97 -2.13 33.38
N SER A 570 -8.39 -1.89 34.60
CA SER A 570 -7.70 -2.32 35.82
C SER A 570 -8.30 -3.59 36.41
N PRO A 571 -7.60 -4.75 36.33
CA PRO A 571 -8.06 -5.97 37.01
C PRO A 571 -8.00 -5.88 38.52
N LEU A 572 -7.13 -5.07 39.09
CA LEU A 572 -7.11 -4.81 40.54
C LEU A 572 -8.44 -4.21 41.02
N LEU A 573 -8.97 -3.24 40.29
CA LEU A 573 -10.15 -2.48 40.74
C LEU A 573 -11.45 -2.96 40.12
N GLY A 574 -11.40 -3.87 39.15
CA GLY A 574 -12.58 -4.28 38.37
C GLY A 574 -13.24 -3.11 37.64
N LYS A 575 -12.48 -2.11 37.19
CA LYS A 575 -13.00 -0.89 36.54
C LYS A 575 -12.01 -0.30 35.51
N VAL A 576 -12.48 0.68 34.75
CA VAL A 576 -11.62 1.46 33.84
C VAL A 576 -11.11 2.71 34.54
N ILE A 577 -9.83 3.03 34.37
CA ILE A 577 -9.17 4.20 34.93
C ILE A 577 -8.99 5.23 33.81
N PHE A 578 -9.39 6.47 34.09
CA PHE A 578 -9.23 7.64 33.23
C PHE A 578 -8.56 8.81 33.95
N ASP A 579 -8.46 8.73 35.29
CA ASP A 579 -8.02 9.84 36.16
C ASP A 579 -6.56 9.67 36.61
N GLU A 580 -5.94 10.80 36.96
CA GLU A 580 -4.54 10.91 37.39
C GLU A 580 -4.25 10.45 38.83
N LYS A 581 -5.29 10.22 39.66
CA LYS A 581 -5.14 9.99 41.10
C LYS A 581 -5.18 8.52 41.48
N THR A 582 -5.81 7.71 40.65
CA THR A 582 -6.06 6.29 40.95
C THR A 582 -4.77 5.49 41.00
N VAL A 583 -3.85 5.70 40.03
CA VAL A 583 -2.57 4.97 39.98
C VAL A 583 -1.49 5.73 40.76
N ASN A 584 -0.98 5.11 41.78
CA ASN A 584 0.03 5.66 42.71
C ASN A 584 0.78 4.52 43.39
N ALA A 585 1.71 4.82 44.30
CA ALA A 585 2.50 3.82 45.03
C ALA A 585 1.63 2.77 45.76
N LYS A 586 0.54 3.20 46.39
CA LYS A 586 -0.40 2.29 47.08
C LYS A 586 -1.12 1.37 46.07
N TYR A 587 -1.45 1.87 44.88
CA TYR A 587 -2.02 1.05 43.83
C TYR A 587 -1.06 -0.10 43.44
N ILE A 588 0.20 0.20 43.26
CA ILE A 588 1.23 -0.80 42.90
C ILE A 588 1.34 -1.90 43.98
N CYS A 589 1.29 -1.54 45.24
CA CYS A 589 1.32 -2.49 46.37
C CYS A 589 0.07 -3.37 46.37
N ARG A 590 -1.11 -2.75 46.22
CA ARG A 590 -2.36 -3.49 46.14
C ARG A 590 -2.38 -4.44 44.93
N ALA A 591 -1.93 -4.00 43.73
CA ALA A 591 -1.80 -4.83 42.54
C ALA A 591 -0.83 -6.02 42.76
N THR A 592 0.16 -5.88 43.64
CA THR A 592 1.07 -6.98 43.98
C THR A 592 0.39 -8.03 44.89
N ARG A 593 -0.49 -7.60 45.79
CA ARG A 593 -1.07 -8.43 46.89
C ARG A 593 -2.50 -8.94 46.59
N GLU A 594 -3.34 -8.08 46.02
CA GLU A 594 -4.76 -8.35 45.89
C GLU A 594 -5.08 -9.19 44.63
N THR A 595 -6.25 -9.77 44.62
CA THR A 595 -6.74 -10.61 43.52
C THR A 595 -6.78 -9.86 42.18
N VAL A 596 -6.27 -10.46 41.10
CA VAL A 596 -6.42 -10.00 39.73
C VAL A 596 -7.82 -10.39 39.22
N ASN A 597 -8.75 -9.46 39.26
CA ASN A 597 -10.12 -9.70 38.80
C ASN A 597 -10.29 -9.28 37.32
N PHE A 598 -9.71 -10.07 36.42
CA PHE A 598 -9.68 -9.79 34.99
C PHE A 598 -11.09 -9.85 34.38
N VAL A 599 -11.90 -10.81 34.80
CA VAL A 599 -13.28 -10.96 34.29
C VAL A 599 -14.12 -9.72 34.62
N ALA A 600 -14.17 -9.27 35.88
CA ALA A 600 -14.95 -8.10 36.25
C ALA A 600 -14.46 -6.81 35.56
N ALA A 601 -13.14 -6.67 35.35
CA ALA A 601 -12.57 -5.53 34.69
C ALA A 601 -13.00 -5.43 33.21
N VAL A 602 -12.96 -6.55 32.46
CA VAL A 602 -13.38 -6.60 31.05
C VAL A 602 -14.90 -6.42 30.93
N GLU A 603 -15.69 -7.08 31.79
CA GLU A 603 -17.16 -6.91 31.83
C GLU A 603 -17.55 -5.45 32.11
N LYS A 604 -16.83 -4.79 33.02
CA LYS A 604 -17.06 -3.37 33.31
C LYS A 604 -16.71 -2.48 32.13
N ALA A 605 -15.61 -2.76 31.47
CA ALA A 605 -15.19 -2.03 30.26
C ALA A 605 -16.22 -2.18 29.12
N LEU A 606 -16.79 -3.38 28.96
CA LEU A 606 -17.93 -3.62 28.05
C LEU A 606 -19.18 -2.82 28.45
N ALA A 607 -19.56 -2.87 29.71
CA ALA A 607 -20.74 -2.14 30.23
C ALA A 607 -20.59 -0.62 30.09
N MET A 608 -19.37 -0.10 30.05
CA MET A 608 -19.07 1.32 29.85
C MET A 608 -18.83 1.68 28.37
N SER A 609 -18.93 0.73 27.44
CA SER A 609 -18.60 0.91 26.03
C SER A 609 -17.16 1.41 25.81
N THR A 610 -16.26 1.14 26.74
CA THR A 610 -14.82 1.40 26.55
C THR A 610 -14.20 0.39 25.61
N VAL A 611 -14.75 -0.83 25.61
CA VAL A 611 -14.46 -1.86 24.62
C VAL A 611 -15.77 -2.44 24.08
N ASP A 612 -15.74 -2.96 22.87
CA ASP A 612 -16.87 -3.62 22.23
C ASP A 612 -16.44 -4.85 21.41
N GLU A 613 -17.39 -5.51 20.80
CA GLU A 613 -17.17 -6.73 20.00
C GLU A 613 -16.39 -6.49 18.69
N THR A 614 -16.36 -5.25 18.21
CA THR A 614 -15.71 -4.88 16.94
C THR A 614 -14.22 -4.64 17.09
N MET A 615 -13.75 -4.38 18.30
CA MET A 615 -12.35 -4.09 18.60
C MET A 615 -11.46 -5.29 18.35
N VAL A 616 -10.22 -4.99 17.94
CA VAL A 616 -9.16 -5.98 17.73
C VAL A 616 -8.30 -6.05 18.98
N TRP A 617 -8.23 -7.23 19.57
CA TRP A 617 -7.40 -7.48 20.74
C TRP A 617 -6.06 -8.09 20.31
N ILE A 618 -4.98 -7.46 20.71
CA ILE A 618 -3.60 -7.94 20.43
C ILE A 618 -2.91 -8.23 21.76
N GLU A 619 -2.58 -9.49 21.98
CA GLU A 619 -1.83 -9.89 23.15
C GLU A 619 -0.35 -9.62 22.97
N ILE A 620 0.16 -8.78 23.84
CA ILE A 620 1.56 -8.37 23.91
C ILE A 620 2.26 -9.23 24.94
N GLY A 621 3.13 -10.11 24.48
CA GLY A 621 3.87 -10.99 25.37
C GLY A 621 4.38 -12.26 24.65
N PRO A 622 5.19 -13.10 25.36
CA PRO A 622 5.88 -14.24 24.74
C PRO A 622 5.00 -15.46 24.52
N HIS A 623 3.79 -15.50 25.09
CA HIS A 623 2.84 -16.62 24.92
C HIS A 623 1.41 -16.15 25.16
N PRO A 624 0.41 -16.57 24.33
CA PRO A 624 -0.98 -16.17 24.49
C PRO A 624 -1.62 -16.86 25.69
N VAL A 625 -2.09 -16.06 26.61
CA VAL A 625 -2.86 -16.44 27.82
C VAL A 625 -4.14 -15.61 27.89
N CYS A 626 -4.00 -14.30 27.81
CA CYS A 626 -5.09 -13.35 28.01
C CYS A 626 -6.12 -13.34 26.88
N THR A 627 -5.71 -13.60 25.64
CA THR A 627 -6.66 -13.73 24.52
C THR A 627 -7.63 -14.89 24.73
N GLY A 628 -7.21 -15.94 25.44
CA GLY A 628 -8.09 -17.04 25.87
C GLY A 628 -9.16 -16.55 26.86
N PHE A 629 -8.76 -15.75 27.82
CA PHE A 629 -9.66 -15.15 28.81
C PHE A 629 -10.65 -14.19 28.15
N VAL A 630 -10.17 -13.30 27.29
CA VAL A 630 -11.03 -12.37 26.54
C VAL A 630 -12.10 -13.13 25.77
N ARG A 631 -11.74 -14.20 25.04
CA ARG A 631 -12.72 -15.03 24.31
C ARG A 631 -13.71 -15.77 25.22
N SER A 632 -13.32 -16.12 26.43
CA SER A 632 -14.21 -16.77 27.39
C SER A 632 -15.20 -15.77 28.03
N ILE A 633 -14.82 -14.52 28.16
CA ILE A 633 -15.65 -13.42 28.70
C ILE A 633 -16.54 -12.84 27.60
N MET A 634 -15.94 -12.54 26.45
CA MET A 634 -16.59 -11.94 25.27
C MET A 634 -16.75 -13.01 24.19
N SER A 635 -17.78 -13.85 24.29
CA SER A 635 -18.01 -14.95 23.33
C SER A 635 -18.16 -14.51 21.87
N THR A 636 -18.48 -13.23 21.66
CA THR A 636 -18.69 -12.59 20.36
C THR A 636 -17.52 -11.71 19.90
N VAL A 637 -16.39 -11.71 20.62
CA VAL A 637 -15.22 -10.93 20.21
C VAL A 637 -14.80 -11.30 18.78
N ASN A 638 -14.74 -10.28 17.93
CA ASN A 638 -14.50 -10.50 16.49
C ASN A 638 -13.07 -10.98 16.23
N MET A 639 -12.08 -10.37 16.91
CA MET A 639 -10.68 -10.66 16.66
C MET A 639 -9.84 -10.55 17.93
N ALA A 640 -9.09 -11.62 18.23
CA ALA A 640 -8.08 -11.62 19.27
C ALA A 640 -6.86 -12.41 18.78
N VAL A 641 -5.69 -11.77 18.73
CA VAL A 641 -4.44 -12.34 18.21
C VAL A 641 -3.30 -12.17 19.20
N SER A 642 -2.19 -12.87 18.97
CA SER A 642 -1.02 -12.84 19.85
C SER A 642 0.24 -12.43 19.11
N SER A 643 1.17 -11.78 19.80
CA SER A 643 2.47 -11.41 19.23
C SER A 643 3.37 -12.62 19.05
N PHE A 644 3.53 -13.43 20.10
CA PHE A 644 4.36 -14.64 20.09
C PHE A 644 3.62 -15.85 20.63
N ARG A 645 4.19 -17.03 20.39
CA ARG A 645 3.74 -18.30 20.95
C ARG A 645 4.92 -19.19 21.28
N ARG A 646 4.94 -19.74 22.49
CA ARG A 646 5.97 -20.68 22.96
C ARG A 646 6.10 -21.87 22.03
N GLY A 647 7.33 -22.19 21.61
CA GLY A 647 7.61 -23.31 20.74
C GLY A 647 7.30 -23.07 19.25
N GLU A 648 6.83 -21.86 18.87
CA GLU A 648 6.68 -21.44 17.48
C GLU A 648 7.71 -20.38 17.14
N ASN A 649 8.10 -20.31 15.86
CA ASN A 649 8.91 -19.23 15.33
C ASN A 649 8.14 -17.91 15.41
N ASN A 650 8.79 -16.83 15.84
CA ASN A 650 8.13 -15.54 16.05
C ASN A 650 7.49 -15.00 14.77
N TRP A 651 8.16 -15.15 13.64
CA TRP A 651 7.63 -14.71 12.34
C TRP A 651 6.39 -15.49 11.91
N GLN A 652 6.27 -16.77 12.31
CA GLN A 652 5.08 -17.55 12.04
C GLN A 652 3.87 -16.97 12.75
N THR A 653 3.98 -16.76 14.07
CA THR A 653 2.87 -16.21 14.88
C THR A 653 2.53 -14.78 14.45
N LEU A 654 3.54 -13.93 14.24
CA LEU A 654 3.33 -12.54 13.76
C LEU A 654 2.67 -12.50 12.38
N SER A 655 3.10 -13.33 11.43
CA SER A 655 2.49 -13.37 10.09
C SER A 655 1.02 -13.77 10.14
N GLN A 656 0.67 -14.73 11.00
CA GLN A 656 -0.73 -15.13 11.21
C GLN A 656 -1.54 -13.98 11.82
N SER A 657 -1.02 -13.34 12.83
CA SER A 657 -1.66 -12.22 13.52
C SER A 657 -1.82 -11.00 12.62
N LEU A 658 -0.78 -10.63 11.86
CA LEU A 658 -0.83 -9.52 10.91
C LEU A 658 -1.81 -9.78 9.77
N ALA A 659 -1.89 -11.01 9.25
CA ALA A 659 -2.87 -11.37 8.25
C ALA A 659 -4.30 -11.19 8.78
N ALA A 660 -4.57 -11.65 10.01
CA ALA A 660 -5.86 -11.51 10.66
C ALA A 660 -6.23 -10.04 10.94
N VAL A 661 -5.31 -9.29 11.51
CA VAL A 661 -5.47 -7.86 11.85
C VAL A 661 -5.72 -7.02 10.59
N HIS A 662 -4.97 -7.27 9.52
CA HIS A 662 -5.17 -6.61 8.23
C HIS A 662 -6.51 -6.95 7.59
N ALA A 663 -6.93 -8.23 7.65
CA ALA A 663 -8.23 -8.65 7.15
C ALA A 663 -9.39 -8.04 7.96
N ALA A 664 -9.19 -7.77 9.25
CA ALA A 664 -10.15 -7.07 10.10
C ALA A 664 -10.28 -5.57 9.78
N GLY A 665 -9.32 -4.99 9.04
CA GLY A 665 -9.37 -3.60 8.62
C GLY A 665 -8.36 -2.68 9.28
N VAL A 666 -7.53 -3.17 10.20
CA VAL A 666 -6.45 -2.37 10.75
C VAL A 666 -5.39 -2.13 9.67
N GLU A 667 -4.95 -0.90 9.53
CA GLU A 667 -3.89 -0.54 8.60
C GLU A 667 -2.53 -0.98 9.18
N VAL A 668 -1.74 -1.65 8.34
CA VAL A 668 -0.40 -2.14 8.68
C VAL A 668 0.62 -1.52 7.74
N ASP A 669 1.69 -0.98 8.27
CA ASP A 669 2.85 -0.57 7.47
C ASP A 669 3.65 -1.81 7.05
N TRP A 670 3.27 -2.33 5.88
CA TRP A 670 3.91 -3.50 5.31
C TRP A 670 5.35 -3.23 4.84
N ASN A 671 5.73 -1.98 4.56
CA ASN A 671 7.12 -1.65 4.22
C ASN A 671 8.01 -1.89 5.44
N GLU A 672 7.59 -1.44 6.62
CA GLU A 672 8.33 -1.69 7.87
C GLU A 672 8.39 -3.19 8.20
N PHE A 673 7.31 -3.95 7.97
CA PHE A 673 7.32 -5.40 8.16
C PHE A 673 8.33 -6.13 7.28
N HIS A 674 8.55 -5.65 6.05
CA HIS A 674 9.50 -6.24 5.11
C HIS A 674 10.90 -5.63 5.16
N ARG A 675 11.06 -4.47 5.77
CA ARG A 675 12.33 -3.71 5.80
C ARG A 675 13.56 -4.53 6.20
N PRO A 676 13.52 -5.42 7.19
CA PRO A 676 14.68 -6.24 7.55
C PRO A 676 15.19 -7.16 6.43
N PHE A 677 14.33 -7.51 5.49
CA PHE A 677 14.57 -8.48 4.41
C PHE A 677 14.49 -7.85 3.01
N GLU A 678 14.25 -6.55 2.91
CA GLU A 678 13.94 -5.87 1.65
C GLU A 678 15.06 -6.02 0.61
N HIS A 679 16.31 -6.15 1.06
CA HIS A 679 17.45 -6.40 0.19
C HIS A 679 17.34 -7.70 -0.61
N GLY A 680 16.70 -8.71 -0.06
CA GLY A 680 16.45 -10.00 -0.71
C GLY A 680 15.09 -10.08 -1.41
N LEU A 681 14.29 -9.00 -1.44
CA LEU A 681 12.95 -9.03 -2.01
C LEU A 681 12.89 -8.36 -3.37
N ARG A 682 12.05 -8.91 -4.25
CA ARG A 682 11.71 -8.36 -5.58
C ARG A 682 10.22 -8.31 -5.79
N LEU A 683 9.79 -7.35 -6.59
CA LEU A 683 8.43 -7.32 -7.10
C LEU A 683 8.22 -8.41 -8.15
N LEU A 684 7.11 -9.11 -8.03
CA LEU A 684 6.66 -10.08 -9.02
C LEU A 684 5.68 -9.43 -10.00
N ASP A 685 5.75 -9.85 -11.26
CA ASP A 685 4.71 -9.56 -12.25
C ASP A 685 3.54 -10.52 -12.03
N ILE A 686 2.64 -10.13 -11.12
CA ILE A 686 1.43 -10.87 -10.79
C ILE A 686 0.23 -10.32 -11.58
N PRO A 687 -0.85 -11.09 -11.72
CA PRO A 687 -2.04 -10.66 -12.47
C PRO A 687 -2.56 -9.29 -12.06
N THR A 688 -2.99 -8.52 -13.04
CA THR A 688 -3.59 -7.20 -12.84
C THR A 688 -4.96 -7.29 -12.17
N TYR A 689 -5.43 -6.17 -11.64
CA TYR A 689 -6.72 -6.06 -10.98
C TYR A 689 -7.88 -6.53 -11.87
N ALA A 690 -8.75 -7.37 -11.33
CA ALA A 690 -9.96 -7.84 -12.00
C ALA A 690 -11.06 -6.78 -11.88
N TRP A 691 -11.28 -6.03 -12.93
CA TRP A 691 -12.30 -4.99 -12.96
C TRP A 691 -13.72 -5.58 -12.96
N ASN A 692 -14.65 -4.91 -12.30
CA ASN A 692 -16.08 -5.17 -12.43
C ASN A 692 -16.58 -4.49 -13.70
N ASN A 693 -16.26 -5.08 -14.85
CA ASN A 693 -16.58 -4.52 -16.16
C ASN A 693 -18.09 -4.43 -16.38
N LYS A 694 -18.53 -3.25 -16.72
CA LYS A 694 -19.89 -2.99 -17.18
C LYS A 694 -19.81 -2.27 -18.51
N THR A 695 -20.69 -2.62 -19.44
CA THR A 695 -20.82 -1.88 -20.71
C THR A 695 -21.60 -0.60 -20.46
N HIS A 696 -20.95 0.53 -20.74
CA HIS A 696 -21.57 1.85 -20.68
C HIS A 696 -21.69 2.37 -22.10
N TRP A 697 -22.93 2.39 -22.63
CA TRP A 697 -23.19 2.99 -23.93
C TRP A 697 -23.41 4.49 -23.77
N HIS A 698 -22.64 5.27 -24.55
CA HIS A 698 -22.94 6.66 -24.78
C HIS A 698 -23.82 6.73 -26.04
N GLN A 699 -25.09 7.07 -25.85
CA GLN A 699 -26.00 7.13 -26.99
C GLN A 699 -25.62 8.30 -27.88
N TYR A 700 -25.36 8.02 -29.19
CA TYR A 700 -25.15 9.04 -30.20
C TYR A 700 -26.49 9.67 -30.55
N ASN A 701 -26.63 10.96 -30.25
CA ASN A 701 -27.72 11.78 -30.74
C ASN A 701 -27.18 12.60 -31.93
N GLY A 702 -27.75 12.47 -33.10
CA GLY A 702 -27.27 13.11 -34.35
C GLY A 702 -27.09 14.62 -34.32
N ASP A 703 -27.46 15.26 -33.20
CA ASP A 703 -27.37 16.71 -32.96
C ASP A 703 -26.08 17.13 -32.26
N TRP A 704 -25.15 16.20 -32.04
CA TRP A 704 -23.84 16.47 -31.34
C TRP A 704 -22.78 17.08 -32.27
N ALA A 705 -23.10 17.33 -33.53
CA ALA A 705 -22.14 17.99 -34.40
C ALA A 705 -21.85 19.41 -33.92
N LEU A 706 -20.57 19.79 -33.89
CA LEU A 706 -20.11 21.16 -33.57
C LEU A 706 -20.80 22.25 -34.43
N THR A 707 -21.42 21.88 -35.55
CA THR A 707 -22.10 22.75 -36.52
C THR A 707 -23.62 22.76 -36.39
N LYS A 708 -24.20 21.91 -35.50
CA LYS A 708 -25.66 21.85 -35.27
C LYS A 708 -25.92 22.15 -33.82
N GLY A 709 -26.77 23.11 -33.51
CA GLY A 709 -27.14 23.46 -32.14
C GLY A 709 -27.58 22.22 -31.36
N ASN A 710 -27.16 22.17 -30.09
CA ASN A 710 -27.39 21.02 -29.22
C ASN A 710 -28.83 21.03 -28.67
N ASN A 711 -29.77 20.56 -29.46
CA ASN A 711 -31.22 20.52 -29.09
C ASN A 711 -31.51 19.63 -27.86
N PHE A 712 -30.57 18.77 -27.44
CA PHE A 712 -30.73 17.92 -26.25
C PHE A 712 -30.87 18.76 -24.95
N TYR A 713 -30.18 19.88 -24.86
CA TYR A 713 -30.29 20.81 -23.75
C TYR A 713 -31.53 21.69 -23.81
N ASP A 714 -31.95 22.09 -25.02
CA ASP A 714 -33.14 22.90 -25.19
C ASP A 714 -34.42 22.16 -24.79
N SER A 715 -34.52 20.85 -25.03
CA SER A 715 -35.68 20.05 -24.64
C SER A 715 -35.82 19.85 -23.10
N LYS A 716 -34.72 19.77 -22.38
CA LYS A 716 -34.75 19.72 -20.90
C LYS A 716 -35.06 21.09 -20.27
N ASN A 717 -34.58 22.18 -20.84
CA ASN A 717 -34.91 23.53 -20.38
C ASN A 717 -36.36 23.92 -20.63
N LYS A 718 -37.02 23.40 -21.65
CA LYS A 718 -38.44 23.64 -21.89
C LYS A 718 -39.38 22.93 -20.90
N SER A 719 -38.95 21.82 -20.31
CA SER A 719 -39.71 21.14 -19.27
C SER A 719 -39.47 21.71 -17.84
N ALA A 720 -38.35 22.45 -17.62
CA ALA A 720 -38.07 23.11 -16.37
C ALA A 720 -38.62 24.54 -16.25
N ALA A 721 -39.08 25.15 -17.37
CA ALA A 721 -39.61 26.51 -17.40
C ALA A 721 -41.08 26.64 -16.95
N ALA A 722 -41.72 25.56 -16.46
CA ALA A 722 -43.10 25.59 -15.95
C ALA A 722 -43.20 25.68 -14.42
N GLY A 723 -42.12 26.00 -13.71
CA GLY A 723 -42.11 26.20 -12.26
C GLY A 723 -41.62 27.61 -11.89
N SER A 724 -42.42 28.34 -11.15
CA SER A 724 -42.32 29.74 -10.67
C SER A 724 -40.94 30.38 -10.54
N PRO A 725 -40.83 31.70 -10.79
CA PRO A 725 -39.58 32.43 -10.69
C PRO A 725 -39.14 32.63 -9.25
N LEU A 726 -38.08 31.92 -8.86
CA LEU A 726 -37.29 32.29 -7.69
C LEU A 726 -36.47 33.55 -8.05
N ALA A 727 -36.60 34.58 -7.25
CA ALA A 727 -35.87 35.83 -7.40
C ALA A 727 -34.35 35.59 -7.53
N ALA A 728 -33.76 35.97 -8.63
CA ALA A 728 -32.35 35.84 -8.89
C ALA A 728 -31.53 36.76 -7.98
N ALA A 729 -30.60 36.22 -7.22
CA ALA A 729 -29.53 36.98 -6.61
C ALA A 729 -28.70 37.71 -7.70
N PRO A 730 -28.13 38.89 -7.44
CA PRO A 730 -27.37 39.63 -8.42
C PRO A 730 -26.13 38.85 -8.83
N VAL A 731 -26.11 38.36 -10.03
CA VAL A 731 -24.99 37.64 -10.65
C VAL A 731 -23.93 38.64 -11.09
N SER A 732 -22.65 38.37 -10.85
CA SER A 732 -21.52 39.18 -11.29
C SER A 732 -21.61 39.56 -12.79
N SER A 733 -21.31 40.79 -13.10
CA SER A 733 -21.25 41.33 -14.45
C SER A 733 -19.98 40.90 -15.21
N LEU A 734 -19.20 39.94 -14.69
CA LEU A 734 -17.98 39.48 -15.33
C LEU A 734 -18.30 38.81 -16.67
N ARG A 735 -17.82 39.42 -17.74
CA ARG A 735 -17.86 38.87 -19.09
C ARG A 735 -16.52 39.02 -19.77
N THR A 736 -16.07 37.93 -20.40
CA THR A 736 -14.87 37.92 -21.26
C THR A 736 -15.24 37.27 -22.59
N SER A 737 -14.33 37.30 -23.55
CA SER A 737 -14.53 36.61 -24.85
C SER A 737 -14.69 35.09 -24.71
N LEU A 738 -14.28 34.50 -23.58
CA LEU A 738 -14.35 33.06 -23.32
C LEU A 738 -15.32 32.70 -22.18
N VAL A 739 -15.76 33.66 -21.38
CA VAL A 739 -16.77 33.47 -20.33
C VAL A 739 -17.89 34.47 -20.53
N HIS A 740 -19.07 34.01 -20.88
CA HIS A 740 -20.17 34.88 -21.26
C HIS A 740 -21.16 35.13 -20.11
N ARG A 741 -21.20 34.22 -19.15
CA ARG A 741 -22.11 34.33 -18.01
C ARG A 741 -21.55 33.64 -16.78
N VAL A 742 -21.68 34.27 -15.62
CA VAL A 742 -21.54 33.65 -14.30
C VAL A 742 -22.92 33.14 -13.88
N ILE A 743 -22.99 31.84 -13.59
CA ILE A 743 -24.24 31.16 -13.20
C ILE A 743 -24.42 31.19 -11.70
N GLU A 744 -23.34 30.92 -10.96
CA GLU A 744 -23.35 30.87 -9.51
C GLU A 744 -22.05 31.45 -8.98
N GLU A 745 -22.13 32.24 -7.94
CA GLU A 745 -21.00 32.78 -7.22
C GLU A 745 -21.27 32.71 -5.73
N SER A 746 -20.44 32.01 -4.97
CA SER A 746 -20.56 31.92 -3.53
C SER A 746 -19.18 31.99 -2.88
N PHE A 747 -19.05 32.84 -1.88
CA PHE A 747 -17.82 33.03 -1.11
C PHE A 747 -18.10 32.84 0.37
N SER A 748 -17.25 32.09 1.05
CA SER A 748 -17.33 31.79 2.48
C SER A 748 -15.94 31.81 3.09
N GLY A 749 -15.62 32.88 3.80
CA GLY A 749 -14.29 33.05 4.39
C GLY A 749 -13.19 33.19 3.31
N THR A 750 -12.21 32.33 3.34
CA THR A 750 -11.10 32.27 2.38
C THR A 750 -11.38 31.41 1.16
N ALA A 751 -12.53 30.71 1.10
CA ALA A 751 -12.91 29.83 0.01
C ALA A 751 -14.07 30.40 -0.81
N GLY A 752 -14.00 30.21 -2.15
CA GLY A 752 -15.04 30.67 -3.05
C GLY A 752 -15.36 29.63 -4.13
N LYS A 753 -16.62 29.61 -4.57
CA LYS A 753 -17.09 28.80 -5.69
C LYS A 753 -17.69 29.71 -6.74
N VAL A 754 -17.24 29.61 -7.98
CA VAL A 754 -17.80 30.34 -9.11
C VAL A 754 -18.11 29.34 -10.24
N ILE A 755 -19.34 29.30 -10.70
CA ILE A 755 -19.76 28.52 -11.88
C ILE A 755 -19.95 29.48 -13.04
N MET A 756 -19.23 29.22 -14.13
CA MET A 756 -19.22 30.04 -15.33
C MET A 756 -19.74 29.27 -16.54
N GLN A 757 -20.40 29.99 -17.42
CA GLN A 757 -20.90 29.42 -18.68
C GLN A 757 -20.34 30.18 -19.87
N SER A 758 -19.93 29.44 -20.89
CA SER A 758 -19.50 29.94 -22.19
C SER A 758 -20.49 29.51 -23.27
N ASP A 759 -20.93 30.46 -24.05
CA ASP A 759 -21.68 30.18 -25.27
C ASP A 759 -20.72 30.17 -26.48
N MET A 760 -20.40 28.99 -26.94
CA MET A 760 -19.44 28.81 -28.04
C MET A 760 -19.91 29.37 -29.41
N MET A 761 -21.16 29.77 -29.52
CA MET A 761 -21.74 30.36 -30.75
C MET A 761 -21.69 31.89 -30.75
N GLN A 762 -21.28 32.51 -29.66
CA GLN A 762 -21.13 33.97 -29.65
C GLN A 762 -19.94 34.46 -30.49
N ALA A 763 -20.12 35.58 -31.11
CA ALA A 763 -19.13 36.13 -32.06
C ALA A 763 -17.73 36.34 -31.49
N ASP A 764 -17.63 36.77 -30.24
CA ASP A 764 -16.38 36.98 -29.54
C ASP A 764 -15.67 35.66 -29.18
N PHE A 765 -16.41 34.59 -28.81
CA PHE A 765 -15.84 33.27 -28.63
C PHE A 765 -15.37 32.70 -29.98
N LEU A 766 -16.19 32.81 -30.99
CA LEU A 766 -15.84 32.38 -32.35
C LEU A 766 -14.61 33.15 -32.87
N ALA A 767 -14.55 34.45 -32.67
CA ALA A 767 -13.37 35.23 -33.04
C ALA A 767 -12.09 34.79 -32.32
N ALA A 768 -12.17 34.45 -31.04
CA ALA A 768 -11.04 33.91 -30.29
C ALA A 768 -10.65 32.50 -30.80
N ALA A 769 -11.64 31.66 -31.16
CA ALA A 769 -11.40 30.32 -31.71
C ALA A 769 -10.89 30.38 -33.18
N TRP A 770 -11.34 31.35 -33.99
CA TRP A 770 -10.93 31.52 -35.36
C TRP A 770 -9.48 32.03 -35.53
N GLY A 771 -8.86 32.50 -34.47
CA GLY A 771 -7.40 32.75 -34.42
C GLY A 771 -6.55 31.51 -34.64
N HIS A 772 -7.15 30.30 -34.49
CA HIS A 772 -6.48 29.04 -34.76
C HIS A 772 -7.31 28.23 -35.74
N GLN A 773 -6.95 28.24 -37.01
CA GLN A 773 -7.69 27.56 -38.08
C GLN A 773 -6.94 26.33 -38.56
N MET A 774 -7.69 25.26 -38.81
CA MET A 774 -7.23 24.09 -39.55
C MET A 774 -8.28 23.76 -40.64
N ASN A 775 -7.85 23.73 -41.89
CA ASN A 775 -8.73 23.49 -43.07
C ASN A 775 -9.98 24.37 -43.11
N GLY A 776 -9.85 25.66 -42.72
CA GLY A 776 -10.96 26.59 -42.75
C GLY A 776 -11.95 26.47 -41.58
N ALA A 777 -11.69 25.65 -40.61
CA ALA A 777 -12.45 25.53 -39.36
C ALA A 777 -11.67 26.05 -38.16
N GLY A 778 -12.30 26.85 -37.30
CA GLY A 778 -11.69 27.30 -36.03
C GLY A 778 -11.48 26.18 -35.06
N VAL A 779 -10.30 26.11 -34.41
CA VAL A 779 -9.92 25.07 -33.45
C VAL A 779 -9.59 25.71 -32.12
N VAL A 780 -10.22 25.22 -31.07
CA VAL A 780 -9.86 25.58 -29.68
C VAL A 780 -8.73 24.68 -29.21
N THR A 781 -7.50 25.20 -29.17
CA THR A 781 -6.29 24.39 -29.03
C THR A 781 -5.80 24.16 -27.60
N SER A 782 -6.32 24.78 -26.58
CA SER A 782 -6.06 24.46 -25.18
C SER A 782 -6.63 25.51 -24.23
N VAL A 783 -6.71 25.15 -22.97
CA VAL A 783 -7.17 25.99 -21.87
C VAL A 783 -6.22 27.17 -21.71
N SER A 784 -6.63 28.34 -22.17
CA SER A 784 -5.95 29.60 -21.87
C SER A 784 -6.05 29.83 -20.35
N ARG A 785 -4.92 30.10 -19.68
CA ARG A 785 -4.91 30.55 -18.29
C ARG A 785 -5.76 31.81 -18.18
N MET A 786 -6.90 31.72 -17.52
CA MET A 786 -7.66 32.88 -17.10
C MET A 786 -7.21 33.30 -15.71
N SER A 787 -6.62 34.48 -15.57
CA SER A 787 -6.47 35.18 -14.30
C SER A 787 -7.61 36.16 -14.17
N PRO A 788 -8.58 35.99 -13.31
CA PRO A 788 -9.51 37.05 -12.96
C PRO A 788 -8.77 38.07 -12.06
N ARG A 789 -8.57 39.31 -12.53
CA ARG A 789 -8.16 40.42 -11.66
C ARG A 789 -9.39 41.02 -11.03
N LYS A 790 -9.56 40.88 -9.73
CA LYS A 790 -10.34 41.82 -8.93
C LYS A 790 -9.37 42.89 -8.36
N GLN A 791 -9.75 44.14 -8.34
CA GLN A 791 -8.93 45.19 -7.74
C GLN A 791 -8.55 44.82 -6.30
N GLY A 792 -7.27 44.59 -6.07
CA GLY A 792 -6.68 44.55 -4.73
C GLY A 792 -6.31 43.19 -4.15
N ALA A 793 -6.48 42.04 -4.87
CA ALA A 793 -5.95 40.77 -4.41
C ALA A 793 -5.49 39.90 -5.62
N ASP A 794 -4.27 39.42 -5.58
CA ASP A 794 -3.79 38.39 -6.48
C ASP A 794 -4.44 37.05 -6.09
N ILE A 795 -5.21 36.47 -7.02
CA ILE A 795 -5.83 35.16 -6.84
C ILE A 795 -5.08 34.19 -7.73
N ASP A 796 -4.31 33.31 -7.13
CA ASP A 796 -3.72 32.16 -7.81
C ASP A 796 -4.76 31.06 -7.99
N LEU A 797 -5.02 30.70 -9.25
CA LEU A 797 -5.89 29.58 -9.60
C LEU A 797 -5.11 28.28 -9.48
N VAL A 798 -5.39 27.50 -8.46
CA VAL A 798 -4.86 26.14 -8.29
C VAL A 798 -5.84 25.15 -8.89
N PHE A 799 -5.41 24.40 -9.89
CA PHE A 799 -6.20 23.27 -10.43
C PHE A 799 -6.05 22.07 -9.49
N SER A 800 -7.13 21.65 -8.84
CA SER A 800 -7.19 20.36 -8.14
C SER A 800 -7.66 19.27 -9.10
N PRO A 801 -7.17 18.03 -9.00
CA PRO A 801 -7.60 16.93 -9.84
C PRO A 801 -9.04 16.52 -9.55
N PHE A 802 -9.77 16.24 -10.61
CA PHE A 802 -11.17 15.83 -10.66
C PHE A 802 -11.51 14.64 -9.76
N THR A 803 -12.52 14.79 -8.90
CA THR A 803 -13.38 13.69 -8.48
C THR A 803 -14.67 13.77 -9.27
N PRO A 804 -15.11 12.75 -10.03
CA PRO A 804 -16.36 12.80 -10.75
C PRO A 804 -17.54 12.61 -9.80
N THR A 805 -18.32 13.68 -9.58
CA THR A 805 -19.68 13.53 -9.09
C THR A 805 -20.61 13.46 -10.29
N SER A 806 -21.48 12.45 -10.28
CA SER A 806 -22.55 12.24 -11.24
C SER A 806 -23.49 13.44 -11.25
N HIS A 807 -23.61 14.12 -12.38
CA HIS A 807 -24.77 14.84 -12.95
C HIS A 807 -24.37 16.13 -13.68
N GLY A 808 -24.66 16.17 -14.96
CA GLY A 808 -24.83 17.39 -15.74
C GLY A 808 -23.70 17.73 -16.73
N PRO A 809 -24.02 18.54 -17.75
CA PRO A 809 -23.11 18.94 -18.80
C PRO A 809 -21.97 19.80 -18.25
N TRP A 810 -20.87 19.76 -18.92
CA TRP A 810 -19.60 20.44 -18.66
C TRP A 810 -19.71 21.81 -18.01
N GLU A 811 -19.80 21.83 -16.69
CA GLU A 811 -19.60 23.02 -15.87
C GLU A 811 -18.18 22.96 -15.31
N SER A 812 -17.37 23.94 -15.66
CA SER A 812 -16.04 24.09 -15.05
C SER A 812 -16.23 24.63 -13.65
N ILE A 813 -16.09 23.77 -12.63
CA ILE A 813 -16.16 24.15 -11.21
C ILE A 813 -14.74 24.54 -10.79
N PHE A 814 -14.55 25.80 -10.43
CA PHE A 814 -13.29 26.31 -9.87
C PHE A 814 -13.43 26.44 -8.37
N TRP A 815 -12.53 25.81 -7.64
CA TRP A 815 -12.36 26.08 -6.21
C TRP A 815 -11.20 27.05 -6.03
N ILE A 816 -11.45 28.12 -5.28
CA ILE A 816 -10.44 29.09 -4.89
C ILE A 816 -10.24 28.91 -3.38
N PRO A 817 -9.01 28.59 -2.91
CA PRO A 817 -8.72 28.44 -1.50
C PRO A 817 -8.86 29.73 -0.70
#